data_e23772e273e2eee2807ec9100438916c
#
_entry.id   e23772e273e2eee2807ec9100438916c
#
_cell.length_a   1.000
_cell.length_b   1.000
_cell.length_c   1.000
_cell.angle_alpha   90.00
_cell.angle_beta   90.00
_cell.angle_gamma   90.00
#
_symmetry.space_group_name_H-M   'P 1'
#
loop_
_entity.id
_entity.type
_entity.pdbx_description
1 polymer ?
#
loop_
_entity_poly.entity_id
_entity_poly.type
_entity_poly.pdbx_seq_one_letter_code
_entity_poly.pdbx_strand_id
1 'polypeptide(L)'
;MREEEKRFAECLDVEYSYRLAKKLEQYKTNPYLGYRTAGSAAELLTGDMLAEEMERIGLRNVRKDQLRLDSWDFHHAILRYQDREGNVHECQMGAYQTNFHTDGWQTFSAVYVGKGTAKEYEGLDVSGKLVIAQINQRDEWWISYPVYQAYVRGAAALIAVQEGGFGEIDDSALNAQDIGGPEYAPAFSLSRADAEPLKERLLQEGQVQVELSACSSVKKDSVSYNIVGEIPGREEDSMILLSAHYDSYFSGFQDDNTAVALMLGIGRALVKSGYRPRKTLVFCAMAAEEWGITDSKYDWSTGAWQQAAKIHPEWQGKVTADLNFELPAHAHGDADGVRTVYEYEDFMKAFVKEIDDVPAVYPEGIRVLCPVETMSDDFSMAISGIPSMVNDFTSGQFMETHYHSQFDNDDFYDADVFAFHHRMYGRLVMAFDRLAAAPLDLGRVFQAIRDCADLEFSASKNAPGELLWQKTGEAMELGKRIYRRVKEANRCYCALLDEGREEEALQLRNMWKGRERLLLEAFRKAQDCFVRLDWHDQVLFPHQAVRQNLCHLEKAIACLEEGSGERALECLYEIDNNRYAFEFDREVFDHFTDYVMNQEPDRLQWGAGRIMHHENLFALVSSLKKKAEEGCRDFSPELAALREVEASQNACYVDDISYMIHGTEKVMQILMKIEEDK
;
A
#
# COMPACT_ATOMS: atom_id res chain seq x y z
N MET A 1 -0.16 26.23 23.20
CA MET A 1 1.12 25.80 22.61
C MET A 1 2.24 26.03 23.62
N ARG A 2 3.02 24.98 23.95
CA ARG A 2 4.15 25.02 24.91
C ARG A 2 5.33 25.79 24.32
N GLU A 3 6.28 26.19 25.18
CA GLU A 3 7.46 26.96 24.77
C GLU A 3 8.38 26.21 23.77
N GLU A 4 8.51 24.89 23.94
CA GLU A 4 9.26 24.04 23.02
C GLU A 4 8.59 23.96 21.64
N GLU A 5 7.27 23.85 21.60
CA GLU A 5 6.48 23.86 20.36
C GLU A 5 6.59 25.20 19.62
N LYS A 6 6.59 26.32 20.36
CA LYS A 6 6.80 27.65 19.75
C LYS A 6 8.18 27.78 19.11
N ARG A 7 9.23 27.37 19.85
CA ARG A 7 10.60 27.38 19.31
C ARG A 7 10.75 26.48 18.09
N PHE A 8 10.11 25.31 18.12
CA PHE A 8 10.06 24.43 16.97
C PHE A 8 9.40 25.12 15.78
N ALA A 9 8.20 25.70 15.96
CA ALA A 9 7.48 26.40 14.92
C ALA A 9 8.27 27.58 14.31
N GLU A 10 9.00 28.33 15.15
CA GLU A 10 9.89 29.42 14.71
C GLU A 10 11.11 28.93 13.90
N CYS A 11 11.49 27.66 14.05
CA CYS A 11 12.61 27.04 13.33
C CYS A 11 12.19 26.33 12.03
N LEU A 12 10.90 26.20 11.75
CA LEU A 12 10.39 25.62 10.51
C LEU A 12 10.81 26.47 9.30
N ASP A 13 11.10 25.79 8.21
CA ASP A 13 11.54 26.42 6.96
C ASP A 13 10.97 25.59 5.80
N VAL A 14 9.73 25.90 5.45
CA VAL A 14 8.98 25.17 4.40
C VAL A 14 9.63 25.36 3.03
N GLU A 15 10.25 26.48 2.80
CA GLU A 15 11.03 26.75 1.58
C GLU A 15 12.25 25.82 1.44
N TYR A 16 12.88 25.44 2.57
CA TYR A 16 13.92 24.42 2.58
C TYR A 16 13.34 23.07 2.10
N SER A 17 12.19 22.69 2.62
CA SER A 17 11.54 21.41 2.25
C SER A 17 11.13 21.42 0.77
N TYR A 18 10.53 22.48 0.27
CA TYR A 18 10.22 22.62 -1.16
C TYR A 18 11.48 22.47 -2.03
N ARG A 19 12.57 23.17 -1.68
CA ARG A 19 13.83 23.07 -2.45
C ARG A 19 14.44 21.67 -2.37
N LEU A 20 14.28 20.95 -1.26
CA LEU A 20 14.76 19.58 -1.14
C LEU A 20 13.94 18.65 -2.04
N ALA A 21 12.61 18.76 -2.06
CA ALA A 21 11.76 18.01 -2.98
C ALA A 21 12.15 18.25 -4.44
N LYS A 22 12.34 19.52 -4.83
CA LYS A 22 12.83 19.88 -6.19
C LYS A 22 14.25 19.37 -6.48
N LYS A 23 15.09 19.20 -5.48
CA LYS A 23 16.43 18.63 -5.64
C LYS A 23 16.36 17.13 -5.93
N LEU A 24 15.42 16.40 -5.31
CA LEU A 24 15.23 14.97 -5.53
C LEU A 24 14.86 14.65 -6.98
N GLU A 25 14.07 15.47 -7.67
CA GLU A 25 13.73 15.31 -9.09
C GLU A 25 14.96 15.28 -10.04
N GLN A 26 16.13 15.73 -9.57
CA GLN A 26 17.34 15.75 -10.39
C GLN A 26 17.99 14.36 -10.51
N TYR A 27 17.69 13.47 -9.60
CA TYR A 27 18.18 12.08 -9.59
C TYR A 27 17.18 11.19 -10.33
N LYS A 28 17.53 10.82 -11.55
CA LYS A 28 16.64 10.08 -12.45
C LYS A 28 17.41 9.18 -13.39
N THR A 29 16.82 8.06 -13.73
CA THR A 29 17.38 7.09 -14.71
C THR A 29 16.99 7.47 -16.13
N ASN A 30 15.72 7.81 -16.37
CA ASN A 30 15.24 8.29 -17.67
C ASN A 30 15.37 9.82 -17.74
N PRO A 31 16.14 10.36 -18.72
CA PRO A 31 16.41 11.81 -18.76
C PRO A 31 15.19 12.68 -19.06
N TYR A 32 14.15 12.11 -19.66
CA TYR A 32 12.94 12.83 -20.08
C TYR A 32 11.81 12.64 -19.10
N LEU A 33 11.54 11.41 -18.68
CA LEU A 33 10.37 11.06 -17.89
C LEU A 33 10.66 11.02 -16.39
N GLY A 34 11.91 10.86 -15.97
CA GLY A 34 12.26 10.72 -14.55
C GLY A 34 12.66 9.30 -14.18
N TYR A 35 11.93 8.67 -13.30
CA TYR A 35 12.15 7.33 -12.71
C TYR A 35 13.37 7.26 -11.79
N ARG A 36 13.11 6.98 -10.54
CA ARG A 36 14.08 6.70 -9.48
C ARG A 36 13.66 5.40 -8.79
N THR A 37 13.68 4.33 -9.56
CA THR A 37 13.11 3.04 -9.21
C THR A 37 14.04 2.21 -8.32
N ALA A 38 13.48 1.20 -7.67
CA ALA A 38 14.15 0.32 -6.72
C ALA A 38 15.52 -0.18 -7.21
N GLY A 39 16.55 0.01 -6.41
CA GLY A 39 17.91 -0.45 -6.66
C GLY A 39 18.58 0.16 -7.88
N SER A 40 17.96 1.15 -8.56
CA SER A 40 18.56 1.85 -9.69
C SER A 40 19.74 2.72 -9.25
N ALA A 41 20.60 3.07 -10.21
CA ALA A 41 21.70 3.99 -9.93
C ALA A 41 21.19 5.36 -9.42
N ALA A 42 20.03 5.82 -9.90
CA ALA A 42 19.41 7.05 -9.46
C ALA A 42 18.94 6.97 -7.98
N GLU A 43 18.31 5.87 -7.59
CA GLU A 43 17.91 5.64 -6.19
C GLU A 43 19.14 5.57 -5.27
N LEU A 44 20.17 4.80 -5.65
CA LEU A 44 21.39 4.67 -4.84
C LEU A 44 22.10 6.02 -4.63
N LEU A 45 22.20 6.86 -5.68
CA LEU A 45 22.75 8.21 -5.59
C LEU A 45 21.89 9.15 -4.74
N THR A 46 20.57 8.97 -4.81
CA THR A 46 19.63 9.71 -3.95
C THR A 46 19.83 9.33 -2.48
N GLY A 47 19.99 8.04 -2.20
CA GLY A 47 20.30 7.56 -0.85
C GLY A 47 21.60 8.15 -0.29
N ASP A 48 22.66 8.27 -1.11
CA ASP A 48 23.90 8.94 -0.71
C ASP A 48 23.66 10.42 -0.40
N MET A 49 22.92 11.13 -1.26
CA MET A 49 22.56 12.54 -1.04
C MET A 49 21.72 12.73 0.22
N LEU A 50 20.75 11.84 0.49
CA LEU A 50 19.93 11.91 1.68
C LEU A 50 20.74 11.66 2.96
N ALA A 51 21.69 10.72 2.95
CA ALA A 51 22.59 10.50 4.07
C ALA A 51 23.42 11.77 4.38
N GLU A 52 24.02 12.40 3.36
CA GLU A 52 24.74 13.67 3.51
C GLU A 52 23.82 14.80 4.02
N GLU A 53 22.57 14.84 3.54
CA GLU A 53 21.60 15.84 3.97
C GLU A 53 21.18 15.64 5.43
N MET A 54 20.94 14.39 5.87
CA MET A 54 20.65 14.06 7.26
C MET A 54 21.79 14.51 8.19
N GLU A 55 23.05 14.26 7.82
CA GLU A 55 24.22 14.76 8.57
C GLU A 55 24.27 16.30 8.59
N ARG A 56 24.01 16.94 7.45
CA ARG A 56 24.04 18.39 7.28
C ARG A 56 23.01 19.13 8.14
N ILE A 57 21.82 18.57 8.31
CA ILE A 57 20.78 19.13 9.19
C ILE A 57 21.01 18.82 10.66
N GLY A 58 21.98 17.97 10.98
CA GLY A 58 22.43 17.68 12.34
C GLY A 58 21.85 16.41 12.95
N LEU A 59 21.27 15.53 12.15
CA LEU A 59 20.94 14.18 12.59
C LEU A 59 22.23 13.40 12.90
N ARG A 60 22.13 12.44 13.80
CA ARG A 60 23.24 11.61 14.26
C ARG A 60 23.01 10.15 13.89
N ASN A 61 24.05 9.33 14.05
CA ASN A 61 23.99 7.90 13.75
C ASN A 61 23.46 7.62 12.34
N VAL A 62 23.78 8.51 11.39
CA VAL A 62 23.35 8.35 9.99
C VAL A 62 23.98 7.09 9.43
N ARG A 63 23.14 6.25 8.85
CA ARG A 63 23.55 4.95 8.28
C ARG A 63 22.67 4.56 7.11
N LYS A 64 23.17 3.64 6.32
CA LYS A 64 22.48 3.00 5.20
C LYS A 64 22.19 1.55 5.59
N ASP A 65 20.93 1.25 5.89
CA ASP A 65 20.48 -0.09 6.25
C ASP A 65 20.20 -0.88 4.96
N GLN A 66 21.04 -1.91 4.71
CA GLN A 66 20.99 -2.68 3.47
C GLN A 66 19.80 -3.61 3.43
N LEU A 67 19.07 -3.59 2.32
CA LEU A 67 17.99 -4.52 1.99
C LEU A 67 18.23 -5.24 0.67
N ARG A 68 17.60 -6.41 0.50
CA ARG A 68 17.62 -7.20 -0.73
C ARG A 68 16.30 -7.00 -1.47
N LEU A 69 16.40 -6.71 -2.75
CA LEU A 69 15.26 -6.48 -3.62
C LEU A 69 15.59 -6.84 -5.06
N ASP A 70 14.63 -6.72 -5.94
CA ASP A 70 14.89 -6.72 -7.37
C ASP A 70 15.07 -5.28 -7.84
N SER A 71 16.13 -4.99 -8.58
CA SER A 71 16.33 -3.64 -9.10
C SER A 71 15.70 -3.47 -10.47
N TRP A 72 15.24 -2.27 -10.75
CA TRP A 72 14.73 -1.90 -12.06
C TRP A 72 15.36 -0.60 -12.56
N ASP A 73 15.95 -0.66 -13.75
CA ASP A 73 16.51 0.49 -14.48
C ASP A 73 15.74 0.70 -15.78
N PHE A 74 15.04 1.82 -15.89
CA PHE A 74 14.36 2.23 -17.12
C PHE A 74 15.01 3.45 -17.75
N HIS A 75 15.73 3.24 -18.86
CA HIS A 75 16.48 4.30 -19.52
C HIS A 75 15.68 5.04 -20.59
N HIS A 76 14.99 4.32 -21.45
CA HIS A 76 14.12 4.88 -22.49
C HIS A 76 13.22 3.82 -23.12
N ALA A 77 12.09 4.28 -23.68
CA ALA A 77 11.31 3.55 -24.66
C ALA A 77 10.69 4.58 -25.62
N ILE A 78 10.96 4.43 -26.90
CA ILE A 78 10.51 5.34 -27.94
C ILE A 78 9.92 4.51 -29.08
N LEU A 79 8.67 4.77 -29.42
CA LEU A 79 7.97 4.15 -30.53
C LEU A 79 7.95 5.11 -31.73
N ARG A 80 8.27 4.61 -32.92
CA ARG A 80 8.12 5.36 -34.17
C ARG A 80 7.21 4.61 -35.13
N TYR A 81 6.26 5.31 -35.71
CA TYR A 81 5.34 4.76 -36.70
C TYR A 81 4.91 5.85 -37.69
N GLN A 82 4.31 5.43 -38.81
CA GLN A 82 3.64 6.35 -39.74
C GLN A 82 2.15 6.26 -39.56
N ASP A 83 1.44 7.40 -39.61
CA ASP A 83 -0.01 7.44 -39.65
C ASP A 83 -0.53 7.13 -41.09
N ARG A 84 -1.84 7.24 -41.28
CA ARG A 84 -2.50 6.96 -42.56
C ARG A 84 -2.13 7.96 -43.67
N GLU A 85 -1.78 9.16 -43.29
CA GLU A 85 -1.35 10.27 -44.16
C GLU A 85 0.13 10.17 -44.52
N GLY A 86 0.88 9.26 -43.86
CA GLY A 86 2.32 9.05 -44.04
C GLY A 86 3.18 9.97 -43.17
N ASN A 87 2.59 10.68 -42.20
CA ASN A 87 3.35 11.45 -41.23
C ASN A 87 4.04 10.50 -40.24
N VAL A 88 5.29 10.83 -39.89
CA VAL A 88 6.05 10.06 -38.90
C VAL A 88 5.75 10.60 -37.52
N HIS A 89 5.29 9.72 -36.62
CA HIS A 89 5.17 9.95 -35.20
C HIS A 89 6.32 9.33 -34.45
N GLU A 90 6.87 10.04 -33.49
CA GLU A 90 7.91 9.55 -32.56
C GLU A 90 7.44 9.84 -31.14
N CYS A 91 7.08 8.79 -30.41
CA CYS A 91 6.34 8.85 -29.16
C CYS A 91 7.20 8.35 -28.01
N GLN A 92 7.31 9.12 -26.94
CA GLN A 92 7.88 8.64 -25.68
C GLN A 92 6.90 7.69 -25.01
N MET A 93 7.39 6.57 -24.50
CA MET A 93 6.60 5.61 -23.74
C MET A 93 7.09 5.54 -22.30
N GLY A 94 6.16 5.32 -21.37
CA GLY A 94 6.46 4.82 -20.05
C GLY A 94 6.80 3.32 -20.10
N ALA A 95 7.25 2.77 -19.00
CA ALA A 95 7.53 1.35 -18.87
C ALA A 95 7.02 0.79 -17.56
N TYR A 96 6.89 -0.51 -17.53
CA TYR A 96 6.61 -1.33 -16.35
C TYR A 96 7.85 -2.17 -16.02
N GLN A 97 7.88 -2.81 -14.89
CA GLN A 97 9.04 -3.49 -14.28
C GLN A 97 9.46 -4.74 -15.06
N THR A 98 9.95 -4.59 -16.28
CA THR A 98 10.24 -5.70 -17.18
C THR A 98 11.59 -5.57 -17.89
N ASN A 99 12.08 -6.72 -18.38
CA ASN A 99 13.29 -6.79 -19.21
C ASN A 99 12.95 -6.61 -20.68
N PHE A 100 13.46 -5.55 -21.29
CA PHE A 100 13.40 -5.36 -22.72
C PHE A 100 14.55 -4.51 -23.22
N HIS A 101 15.24 -4.97 -24.26
CA HIS A 101 16.36 -4.25 -24.84
C HIS A 101 16.37 -4.37 -26.35
N THR A 102 16.60 -3.25 -27.02
CA THR A 102 16.86 -3.20 -28.47
C THR A 102 18.26 -2.65 -28.74
N ASP A 103 18.93 -3.16 -29.75
CA ASP A 103 20.20 -2.59 -30.24
C ASP A 103 19.89 -1.43 -31.22
N GLY A 104 19.60 -0.24 -30.63
CA GLY A 104 19.08 0.90 -31.38
C GLY A 104 17.65 0.70 -31.86
N TRP A 105 17.30 1.24 -33.01
CA TRP A 105 15.97 1.08 -33.61
C TRP A 105 15.79 -0.32 -34.21
N GLN A 106 14.74 -1.01 -33.76
CA GLN A 106 14.37 -2.33 -34.27
C GLN A 106 12.94 -2.30 -34.82
N THR A 107 12.75 -2.92 -36.00
CA THR A 107 11.42 -2.99 -36.61
C THR A 107 10.61 -4.16 -36.08
N PHE A 108 9.36 -3.91 -35.75
CA PHE A 108 8.36 -4.89 -35.31
C PHE A 108 7.07 -4.75 -36.12
N SER A 109 6.34 -5.86 -36.26
CA SER A 109 4.93 -5.77 -36.60
C SER A 109 4.11 -5.48 -35.33
N ALA A 110 3.19 -4.53 -35.38
CA ALA A 110 2.25 -4.25 -34.32
C ALA A 110 0.87 -4.75 -34.69
N VAL A 111 0.09 -5.21 -33.69
CA VAL A 111 -1.31 -5.63 -33.83
C VAL A 111 -2.13 -5.07 -32.65
N TYR A 112 -3.42 -4.84 -32.87
CA TYR A 112 -4.34 -4.37 -31.84
C TYR A 112 -5.19 -5.54 -31.31
N VAL A 113 -5.28 -5.67 -29.98
CA VAL A 113 -5.94 -6.79 -29.31
C VAL A 113 -7.00 -6.30 -28.30
N GLY A 114 -7.64 -5.16 -28.57
CA GLY A 114 -8.73 -4.67 -27.70
C GLY A 114 -8.31 -4.61 -26.23
N LYS A 115 -9.00 -5.33 -25.35
CA LYS A 115 -8.70 -5.45 -23.92
C LYS A 115 -7.55 -6.42 -23.60
N GLY A 116 -7.02 -7.13 -24.58
CA GLY A 116 -5.98 -8.13 -24.37
C GLY A 116 -6.46 -9.44 -23.73
N THR A 117 -7.77 -9.72 -23.74
CA THR A 117 -8.32 -10.97 -23.21
C THR A 117 -8.10 -12.15 -24.15
N ALA A 118 -8.26 -13.39 -23.67
CA ALA A 118 -8.02 -14.62 -24.44
C ALA A 118 -8.79 -14.64 -25.77
N LYS A 119 -10.03 -14.16 -25.78
CA LYS A 119 -10.93 -14.13 -26.94
C LYS A 119 -10.37 -13.26 -28.06
N GLU A 120 -9.72 -12.16 -27.76
CA GLU A 120 -9.20 -11.19 -28.71
C GLU A 120 -7.95 -11.70 -29.43
N TYR A 121 -7.32 -12.74 -28.91
CA TYR A 121 -6.22 -13.44 -29.56
C TYR A 121 -6.66 -14.60 -30.49
N GLU A 122 -7.95 -14.95 -30.50
CA GLU A 122 -8.44 -16.06 -31.33
C GLU A 122 -8.19 -15.79 -32.82
N GLY A 123 -7.44 -16.70 -33.46
CA GLY A 123 -7.11 -16.59 -34.87
C GLY A 123 -6.02 -15.57 -35.21
N LEU A 124 -5.43 -14.89 -34.24
CA LEU A 124 -4.30 -13.97 -34.44
C LEU A 124 -2.98 -14.69 -34.18
N ASP A 125 -2.03 -14.52 -35.08
CA ASP A 125 -0.61 -14.82 -34.84
C ASP A 125 0.07 -13.56 -34.31
N VAL A 126 0.46 -13.56 -33.05
CA VAL A 126 1.15 -12.45 -32.40
C VAL A 126 2.63 -12.75 -32.07
N SER A 127 3.12 -13.91 -32.50
CA SER A 127 4.48 -14.35 -32.21
C SER A 127 5.52 -13.33 -32.65
N GLY A 128 6.33 -12.83 -31.70
CA GLY A 128 7.38 -11.82 -31.94
C GLY A 128 6.86 -10.43 -32.31
N LYS A 129 5.56 -10.15 -32.19
CA LYS A 129 4.95 -8.85 -32.49
C LYS A 129 4.78 -8.00 -31.24
N LEU A 130 4.61 -6.69 -31.42
CA LEU A 130 4.10 -5.80 -30.38
C LEU A 130 2.58 -5.86 -30.39
N VAL A 131 1.98 -6.09 -29.24
CA VAL A 131 0.52 -6.06 -29.10
C VAL A 131 0.10 -4.80 -28.37
N ILE A 132 -0.95 -4.13 -28.88
CA ILE A 132 -1.49 -2.91 -28.28
C ILE A 132 -2.84 -3.25 -27.65
N ALA A 133 -2.96 -3.01 -26.35
CA ALA A 133 -4.18 -3.27 -25.60
C ALA A 133 -4.65 -2.01 -24.84
N GLN A 134 -5.95 -1.90 -24.68
CA GLN A 134 -6.59 -0.87 -23.87
C GLN A 134 -6.72 -1.34 -22.42
N ILE A 135 -6.38 -0.46 -21.49
CA ILE A 135 -6.44 -0.67 -20.04
C ILE A 135 -7.41 0.34 -19.43
N ASN A 136 -8.24 -0.10 -18.50
CA ASN A 136 -9.10 0.77 -17.71
C ASN A 136 -9.14 0.27 -16.26
N GLN A 137 -8.30 0.85 -15.43
CA GLN A 137 -8.16 0.44 -14.03
C GLN A 137 -9.38 0.78 -13.17
N ARG A 138 -10.19 1.78 -13.56
CA ARG A 138 -11.45 2.09 -12.86
C ARG A 138 -12.52 1.02 -13.09
N ASP A 139 -12.48 0.36 -14.25
CA ASP A 139 -13.36 -0.76 -14.58
C ASP A 139 -12.71 -2.12 -14.27
N GLU A 140 -11.67 -2.11 -13.39
CA GLU A 140 -10.93 -3.29 -12.94
C GLU A 140 -10.23 -4.07 -14.06
N TRP A 141 -9.83 -3.40 -15.15
CA TRP A 141 -9.03 -4.02 -16.21
C TRP A 141 -7.55 -3.88 -15.86
N TRP A 142 -7.09 -4.74 -15.00
CA TRP A 142 -5.73 -4.77 -14.48
C TRP A 142 -4.71 -5.05 -15.56
N ILE A 143 -3.58 -4.36 -15.52
CA ILE A 143 -2.54 -4.48 -16.56
C ILE A 143 -1.79 -5.81 -16.49
N SER A 144 -1.68 -6.44 -15.33
CA SER A 144 -0.96 -7.69 -15.14
C SER A 144 -1.49 -8.84 -16.03
N TYR A 145 -2.79 -9.01 -16.10
CA TYR A 145 -3.43 -10.08 -16.89
C TYR A 145 -3.14 -9.98 -18.40
N PRO A 146 -3.41 -8.87 -19.10
CA PRO A 146 -3.12 -8.76 -20.53
C PRO A 146 -1.62 -8.78 -20.82
N VAL A 147 -0.76 -8.32 -19.92
CA VAL A 147 0.70 -8.43 -20.07
C VAL A 147 1.13 -9.89 -20.11
N TYR A 148 0.71 -10.68 -19.13
CA TYR A 148 1.07 -12.09 -19.10
C TYR A 148 0.37 -12.89 -20.21
N GLN A 149 -0.87 -12.55 -20.57
CA GLN A 149 -1.56 -13.13 -21.73
C GLN A 149 -0.81 -12.91 -23.03
N ALA A 150 -0.30 -11.70 -23.26
CA ALA A 150 0.52 -11.39 -24.44
C ALA A 150 1.80 -12.25 -24.47
N TYR A 151 2.47 -12.39 -23.34
CA TYR A 151 3.67 -13.23 -23.20
C TYR A 151 3.37 -14.70 -23.53
N VAL A 152 2.31 -15.28 -22.92
CA VAL A 152 1.90 -16.67 -23.17
C VAL A 152 1.57 -16.90 -24.63
N ARG A 153 1.03 -15.89 -25.32
CA ARG A 153 0.75 -15.95 -26.79
C ARG A 153 1.99 -15.68 -27.65
N GLY A 154 3.17 -15.45 -27.04
CA GLY A 154 4.44 -15.27 -27.75
C GLY A 154 4.68 -13.87 -28.30
N ALA A 155 3.96 -12.86 -27.86
CA ALA A 155 4.22 -11.47 -28.22
C ALA A 155 5.60 -11.02 -27.74
N ALA A 156 6.22 -10.08 -28.45
CA ALA A 156 7.50 -9.49 -28.06
C ALA A 156 7.35 -8.55 -26.86
N ALA A 157 6.28 -7.77 -26.84
CA ALA A 157 5.87 -6.91 -25.71
C ALA A 157 4.42 -6.49 -25.85
N LEU A 158 3.81 -6.11 -24.72
CA LEU A 158 2.52 -5.42 -24.70
C LEU A 158 2.75 -3.91 -24.58
N ILE A 159 1.99 -3.12 -25.34
CA ILE A 159 1.88 -1.66 -25.19
C ILE A 159 0.49 -1.36 -24.64
N ALA A 160 0.43 -0.90 -23.39
CA ALA A 160 -0.81 -0.54 -22.73
C ALA A 160 -1.19 0.91 -23.07
N VAL A 161 -2.44 1.11 -23.42
CA VAL A 161 -3.06 2.43 -23.64
C VAL A 161 -4.18 2.60 -22.63
N GLN A 162 -4.08 3.58 -21.77
CA GLN A 162 -5.09 3.84 -20.75
C GLN A 162 -6.33 4.49 -21.37
N GLU A 163 -7.46 3.81 -21.31
CA GLU A 163 -8.77 4.34 -21.75
C GLU A 163 -9.48 5.13 -20.65
N GLY A 164 -9.20 4.81 -19.41
CA GLY A 164 -9.68 5.47 -18.21
C GLY A 164 -8.93 4.93 -17.00
N GLY A 165 -8.81 5.74 -15.96
CA GLY A 165 -8.05 5.30 -14.78
C GLY A 165 -7.62 6.47 -13.93
N PHE A 166 -6.56 6.26 -13.17
CA PHE A 166 -5.91 7.26 -12.34
C PHE A 166 -4.72 7.90 -13.07
N GLY A 167 -4.28 9.09 -12.62
CA GLY A 167 -3.13 9.78 -13.19
C GLY A 167 -3.35 10.23 -14.63
N GLU A 168 -4.54 10.70 -14.98
CA GLU A 168 -4.90 11.12 -16.34
C GLU A 168 -5.25 12.62 -16.39
N ILE A 169 -4.29 13.46 -16.74
CA ILE A 169 -4.52 14.91 -16.90
C ILE A 169 -5.18 15.24 -18.25
N ASP A 170 -4.76 14.56 -19.31
CA ASP A 170 -5.31 14.65 -20.67
C ASP A 170 -4.96 13.39 -21.48
N ASP A 171 -5.23 13.44 -22.80
CA ASP A 171 -4.95 12.34 -23.71
C ASP A 171 -3.44 12.03 -23.90
N SER A 172 -2.55 12.90 -23.40
CA SER A 172 -1.10 12.70 -23.44
C SER A 172 -0.54 11.98 -22.20
N ALA A 173 -1.36 11.67 -21.20
CA ALA A 173 -0.93 11.02 -19.98
C ALA A 173 -0.35 9.63 -20.24
N LEU A 174 0.81 9.37 -19.63
CA LEU A 174 1.38 8.05 -19.45
C LEU A 174 1.03 7.58 -18.04
N ASN A 175 0.89 6.29 -17.87
CA ASN A 175 0.60 5.69 -16.56
C ASN A 175 1.69 4.69 -16.23
N ALA A 176 2.14 4.67 -14.98
CA ALA A 176 3.00 3.64 -14.40
C ALA A 176 2.32 3.12 -13.15
N GLN A 177 1.65 2.02 -13.28
CA GLN A 177 1.08 1.27 -12.15
C GLN A 177 1.87 -0.01 -11.97
N ASP A 178 1.81 -0.57 -10.79
CA ASP A 178 2.41 -1.85 -10.50
C ASP A 178 1.80 -2.94 -11.36
N ILE A 179 2.64 -3.74 -11.97
CA ILE A 179 2.17 -4.88 -12.75
C ILE A 179 2.03 -6.12 -11.87
N GLY A 180 2.89 -6.30 -10.90
CA GLY A 180 2.94 -7.51 -10.09
C GLY A 180 3.16 -8.78 -10.92
N GLY A 181 3.85 -8.67 -12.06
CA GLY A 181 4.09 -9.75 -13.01
C GLY A 181 5.56 -10.11 -13.14
N PRO A 182 5.87 -11.17 -13.92
CA PRO A 182 7.25 -11.59 -14.11
C PRO A 182 8.00 -10.61 -15.02
N GLU A 183 9.26 -10.38 -14.72
CA GLU A 183 10.15 -9.46 -15.45
C GLU A 183 10.38 -9.83 -16.92
N TYR A 184 10.07 -11.07 -17.30
CA TYR A 184 10.21 -11.58 -18.65
C TYR A 184 8.97 -11.40 -19.53
N ALA A 185 7.91 -10.78 -19.03
CA ALA A 185 6.72 -10.39 -19.79
C ALA A 185 6.74 -8.88 -20.06
N PRO A 186 7.40 -8.42 -21.18
CA PRO A 186 7.65 -7.00 -21.37
C PRO A 186 6.39 -6.17 -21.60
N ALA A 187 6.34 -4.98 -20.99
CA ALA A 187 5.25 -4.03 -21.16
C ALA A 187 5.72 -2.57 -21.13
N PHE A 188 5.01 -1.74 -21.88
CA PHE A 188 5.21 -0.29 -21.97
C PHE A 188 3.85 0.42 -21.91
N SER A 189 3.84 1.68 -21.50
CA SER A 189 2.65 2.54 -21.60
C SER A 189 2.82 3.54 -22.75
N LEU A 190 1.75 3.76 -23.49
CA LEU A 190 1.66 4.76 -24.57
C LEU A 190 0.44 5.65 -24.30
N SER A 191 0.60 6.94 -24.53
CA SER A 191 -0.50 7.88 -24.36
C SER A 191 -1.64 7.60 -25.33
N ARG A 192 -2.86 7.98 -24.96
CA ARG A 192 -4.03 7.83 -25.81
C ARG A 192 -3.90 8.65 -27.10
N ALA A 193 -3.40 9.89 -26.98
CA ALA A 193 -3.16 10.77 -28.11
C ALA A 193 -2.16 10.18 -29.12
N ASP A 194 -1.07 9.56 -28.61
CA ASP A 194 -0.06 8.93 -29.46
C ASP A 194 -0.50 7.58 -30.03
N ALA A 195 -1.39 6.88 -29.34
CA ALA A 195 -1.88 5.57 -29.76
C ALA A 195 -2.98 5.65 -30.83
N GLU A 196 -3.84 6.67 -30.82
CA GLU A 196 -5.04 6.71 -31.65
C GLU A 196 -4.75 6.64 -33.16
N PRO A 197 -3.80 7.41 -33.74
CA PRO A 197 -3.50 7.30 -35.17
C PRO A 197 -2.95 5.92 -35.57
N LEU A 198 -2.20 5.26 -34.68
CA LEU A 198 -1.70 3.90 -34.91
C LEU A 198 -2.84 2.89 -34.81
N LYS A 199 -3.73 3.01 -33.82
CA LYS A 199 -4.92 2.16 -33.62
C LYS A 199 -5.85 2.22 -34.83
N GLU A 200 -6.10 3.41 -35.38
CA GLU A 200 -6.90 3.56 -36.61
C GLU A 200 -6.32 2.75 -37.78
N ARG A 201 -5.00 2.78 -37.94
CA ARG A 201 -4.34 1.97 -38.97
C ARG A 201 -4.48 0.47 -38.69
N LEU A 202 -4.22 0.05 -37.45
CA LEU A 202 -4.27 -1.34 -37.03
C LEU A 202 -5.64 -1.96 -37.23
N LEU A 203 -6.71 -1.20 -36.94
CA LEU A 203 -8.09 -1.65 -37.16
C LEU A 203 -8.43 -1.86 -38.64
N GLN A 204 -7.78 -1.15 -39.55
CA GLN A 204 -8.01 -1.26 -41.00
C GLN A 204 -7.08 -2.26 -41.68
N GLU A 205 -5.79 -2.24 -41.33
CA GLU A 205 -4.74 -3.00 -42.01
C GLU A 205 -4.49 -4.38 -41.33
N GLY A 206 -4.99 -4.55 -40.08
CA GLY A 206 -4.78 -5.73 -39.26
C GLY A 206 -3.41 -5.77 -38.59
N GLN A 207 -2.35 -5.28 -39.26
CA GLN A 207 -1.01 -5.11 -38.71
C GLN A 207 -0.29 -3.95 -39.37
N VAL A 208 0.61 -3.30 -38.60
CA VAL A 208 1.41 -2.15 -39.03
C VAL A 208 2.89 -2.37 -38.67
N GLN A 209 3.82 -1.97 -39.54
CA GLN A 209 5.25 -1.95 -39.19
C GLN A 209 5.55 -0.71 -38.36
N VAL A 210 6.22 -0.90 -37.24
CA VAL A 210 6.66 0.15 -36.32
C VAL A 210 8.12 -0.05 -35.97
N GLU A 211 8.81 0.99 -35.53
CA GLU A 211 10.17 0.91 -35.01
C GLU A 211 10.13 1.20 -33.50
N LEU A 212 10.84 0.40 -32.71
CA LEU A 212 10.97 0.56 -31.25
C LEU A 212 12.45 0.66 -30.89
N SER A 213 12.77 1.63 -30.06
CA SER A 213 14.06 1.71 -29.34
C SER A 213 13.75 1.74 -27.85
N ALA A 214 14.18 0.72 -27.11
CA ALA A 214 13.88 0.62 -25.69
C ALA A 214 15.04 -0.02 -24.90
N CYS A 215 15.18 0.41 -23.65
CA CYS A 215 16.12 -0.16 -22.69
C CYS A 215 15.49 -0.11 -21.29
N SER A 216 15.03 -1.26 -20.84
CA SER A 216 14.50 -1.52 -19.51
C SER A 216 15.11 -2.82 -18.99
N SER A 217 15.58 -2.85 -17.75
CA SER A 217 16.19 -4.05 -17.18
C SER A 217 15.83 -4.22 -15.71
N VAL A 218 15.38 -5.42 -15.37
CA VAL A 218 15.19 -5.90 -14.00
C VAL A 218 16.30 -6.88 -13.67
N LYS A 219 16.89 -6.72 -12.50
CA LYS A 219 17.92 -7.64 -12.00
C LYS A 219 17.47 -8.15 -10.63
N LYS A 220 17.21 -9.46 -10.57
CA LYS A 220 16.85 -10.15 -9.31
C LYS A 220 18.01 -10.14 -8.32
N ASP A 221 17.67 -10.25 -7.04
CA ASP A 221 18.65 -10.33 -5.94
C ASP A 221 19.65 -9.17 -5.89
N SER A 222 19.18 -7.99 -6.18
CA SER A 222 19.93 -6.75 -6.05
C SER A 222 19.90 -6.19 -4.62
N VAL A 223 20.49 -5.03 -4.43
CA VAL A 223 20.63 -4.38 -3.13
C VAL A 223 20.24 -2.92 -3.24
N SER A 224 19.47 -2.43 -2.26
CA SER A 224 19.28 -1.01 -1.99
C SER A 224 19.44 -0.73 -0.50
N TYR A 225 19.10 0.49 -0.07
CA TYR A 225 19.35 0.93 1.30
C TYR A 225 18.22 1.82 1.80
N ASN A 226 17.68 1.53 2.98
CA ASN A 226 16.96 2.53 3.74
C ASN A 226 17.97 3.48 4.39
N ILE A 227 17.67 4.77 4.38
CA ILE A 227 18.57 5.81 4.90
C ILE A 227 18.04 6.27 6.25
N VAL A 228 18.82 6.02 7.29
CA VAL A 228 18.37 6.24 8.67
C VAL A 228 19.24 7.27 9.36
N GLY A 229 18.61 8.23 10.02
CA GLY A 229 19.27 9.21 10.89
C GLY A 229 18.49 9.39 12.19
N GLU A 230 19.11 9.91 13.23
CA GLU A 230 18.51 9.97 14.56
C GLU A 230 18.71 11.33 15.23
N ILE A 231 17.74 11.73 16.07
CA ILE A 231 17.96 12.66 17.18
C ILE A 231 17.94 11.79 18.45
N PRO A 232 19.11 11.51 19.07
CA PRO A 232 19.18 10.63 20.22
C PRO A 232 18.37 11.15 21.39
N GLY A 233 17.54 10.29 21.96
CA GLY A 233 16.76 10.54 23.16
C GLY A 233 17.56 10.29 24.44
N ARG A 234 16.96 10.60 25.56
CA ARG A 234 17.49 10.25 26.90
C ARG A 234 17.24 8.77 27.25
N GLU A 235 16.31 8.13 26.54
CA GLU A 235 15.89 6.74 26.69
C GLU A 235 16.33 5.95 25.46
N GLU A 236 17.29 5.02 25.63
CA GLU A 236 17.86 4.25 24.51
C GLU A 236 16.90 3.17 23.96
N ASP A 237 15.92 2.74 24.75
CA ASP A 237 15.04 1.62 24.45
C ASP A 237 13.59 2.02 24.11
N SER A 238 13.35 3.30 23.82
CA SER A 238 12.07 3.82 23.36
C SER A 238 12.28 4.78 22.19
N MET A 239 11.50 4.60 21.11
CA MET A 239 11.72 5.27 19.85
C MET A 239 10.39 5.78 19.26
N ILE A 240 10.48 6.85 18.48
CA ILE A 240 9.44 7.33 17.57
C ILE A 240 10.05 7.35 16.18
N LEU A 241 9.41 6.70 15.22
CA LEU A 241 9.82 6.64 13.82
C LEU A 241 9.05 7.69 13.02
N LEU A 242 9.74 8.35 12.11
CA LEU A 242 9.18 9.13 11.03
C LEU A 242 9.69 8.50 9.73
N SER A 243 8.81 8.19 8.83
CA SER A 243 9.12 7.49 7.59
C SER A 243 8.49 8.16 6.37
N ALA A 244 9.12 7.99 5.21
CA ALA A 244 8.66 8.38 3.90
C ALA A 244 9.50 7.64 2.86
N HIS A 245 8.97 7.34 1.69
CA HIS A 245 9.78 6.67 0.67
C HIS A 245 10.50 7.65 -0.25
N TYR A 246 11.59 7.20 -0.88
CA TYR A 246 12.41 8.07 -1.73
C TYR A 246 12.64 7.52 -3.13
N ASP A 247 12.12 6.35 -3.46
CA ASP A 247 11.96 5.91 -4.84
C ASP A 247 10.76 6.63 -5.48
N SER A 248 10.60 6.55 -6.78
CA SER A 248 9.47 7.18 -7.46
C SER A 248 9.28 6.64 -8.86
N TYR A 249 8.04 6.59 -9.30
CA TYR A 249 7.71 6.62 -10.71
C TYR A 249 7.84 8.06 -11.23
N PHE A 250 8.21 8.21 -12.50
CA PHE A 250 8.45 9.51 -13.12
C PHE A 250 9.31 10.46 -12.29
N SER A 251 8.94 11.73 -12.16
CA SER A 251 9.69 12.73 -11.38
C SER A 251 9.38 12.68 -9.90
N GLY A 252 8.20 12.20 -9.52
CA GLY A 252 7.81 11.97 -8.14
C GLY A 252 7.89 13.21 -7.26
N PHE A 253 7.37 14.38 -7.69
CA PHE A 253 7.44 15.57 -6.85
C PHE A 253 6.57 15.44 -5.62
N GLN A 254 5.29 15.08 -5.82
CA GLN A 254 4.38 14.83 -4.72
C GLN A 254 4.65 13.43 -4.14
N ASP A 255 4.82 12.43 -5.01
CA ASP A 255 4.94 11.04 -4.69
C ASP A 255 6.39 10.53 -4.91
N ASP A 256 7.32 10.58 -3.92
CA ASP A 256 7.04 11.01 -2.55
C ASP A 256 8.14 11.98 -2.06
N ASN A 257 8.69 12.82 -3.00
CA ASN A 257 9.74 13.77 -2.65
C ASN A 257 9.29 14.76 -1.58
N THR A 258 7.99 15.15 -1.58
CA THR A 258 7.47 16.10 -0.59
C THR A 258 7.38 15.51 0.80
N ALA A 259 7.10 14.22 0.95
CA ALA A 259 7.08 13.57 2.25
C ALA A 259 8.49 13.38 2.84
N VAL A 260 9.46 12.96 2.02
CA VAL A 260 10.88 12.96 2.46
C VAL A 260 11.29 14.35 2.91
N ALA A 261 10.90 15.39 2.17
CA ALA A 261 11.21 16.76 2.49
C ALA A 261 10.49 17.27 3.75
N LEU A 262 9.24 16.87 3.99
CA LEU A 262 8.51 17.11 5.23
C LEU A 262 9.23 16.48 6.41
N MET A 263 9.53 15.20 6.32
CA MET A 263 10.23 14.44 7.37
C MET A 263 11.54 15.08 7.77
N LEU A 264 12.41 15.41 6.79
CA LEU A 264 13.70 16.07 7.06
C LEU A 264 13.54 17.53 7.47
N GLY A 265 12.51 18.23 7.02
CA GLY A 265 12.15 19.58 7.46
C GLY A 265 11.78 19.62 8.94
N ILE A 266 10.99 18.66 9.41
CA ILE A 266 10.67 18.47 10.83
C ILE A 266 11.94 18.16 11.62
N GLY A 267 12.78 17.21 11.16
CA GLY A 267 14.04 16.86 11.80
C GLY A 267 14.97 18.07 11.96
N ARG A 268 15.14 18.84 10.88
CA ARG A 268 15.94 20.06 10.87
C ARG A 268 15.42 21.11 11.87
N ALA A 269 14.12 21.32 11.94
CA ALA A 269 13.52 22.28 12.87
C ALA A 269 13.68 21.83 14.33
N LEU A 270 13.52 20.55 14.64
CA LEU A 270 13.77 19.98 15.96
C LEU A 270 15.23 20.19 16.39
N VAL A 271 16.19 19.90 15.52
CA VAL A 271 17.61 20.13 15.80
C VAL A 271 17.90 21.62 16.03
N LYS A 272 17.43 22.52 15.15
CA LYS A 272 17.64 23.98 15.24
C LYS A 272 17.01 24.60 16.48
N SER A 273 15.83 24.13 16.89
CA SER A 273 15.15 24.60 18.10
C SER A 273 15.85 24.17 19.39
N GLY A 274 16.85 23.28 19.29
CA GLY A 274 17.52 22.67 20.42
C GLY A 274 16.63 21.70 21.20
N TYR A 275 15.63 21.12 20.55
CA TYR A 275 14.77 20.11 21.17
C TYR A 275 15.59 18.91 21.64
N ARG A 276 15.33 18.46 22.85
CA ARG A 276 16.02 17.31 23.46
C ARG A 276 15.00 16.23 23.77
N PRO A 277 14.79 15.31 22.86
CA PRO A 277 13.77 14.30 23.02
C PRO A 277 14.07 13.35 24.18
N ARG A 278 13.02 12.76 24.73
CA ARG A 278 13.10 11.70 25.74
C ARG A 278 13.30 10.36 25.07
N LYS A 279 12.47 10.07 24.07
CA LYS A 279 12.59 8.90 23.17
C LYS A 279 13.52 9.26 22.01
N THR A 280 14.24 8.30 21.48
CA THR A 280 15.01 8.52 20.26
C THR A 280 14.05 8.76 19.08
N LEU A 281 14.24 9.88 18.36
CA LEU A 281 13.52 10.15 17.13
C LEU A 281 14.32 9.59 15.97
N VAL A 282 13.73 8.67 15.22
CA VAL A 282 14.36 8.01 14.08
C VAL A 282 13.70 8.54 12.80
N PHE A 283 14.51 8.95 11.85
CA PHE A 283 14.10 9.42 10.53
C PHE A 283 14.57 8.39 9.52
N CYS A 284 13.66 7.80 8.79
CA CYS A 284 13.95 6.72 7.85
C CYS A 284 13.37 7.03 6.47
N ALA A 285 14.23 7.33 5.51
CA ALA A 285 13.84 7.36 4.11
C ALA A 285 13.88 5.93 3.57
N MET A 286 12.70 5.42 3.20
CA MET A 286 12.49 4.05 2.75
C MET A 286 12.78 3.92 1.25
N ALA A 287 13.41 2.83 0.86
CA ALA A 287 13.61 2.45 -0.53
C ALA A 287 12.53 1.48 -0.97
N ALA A 288 12.22 1.43 -2.27
CA ALA A 288 11.37 0.42 -2.86
C ALA A 288 9.98 0.33 -2.21
N GLU A 289 9.33 1.46 -2.03
CA GLU A 289 7.92 1.52 -1.69
C GLU A 289 7.06 1.22 -2.91
N GLU A 290 7.31 1.90 -4.01
CA GLU A 290 6.58 1.79 -5.27
C GLU A 290 6.64 0.37 -5.88
N TRP A 291 7.80 -0.25 -5.80
CA TRP A 291 8.06 -1.60 -6.26
C TRP A 291 9.41 -2.09 -5.76
N GLY A 292 9.55 -3.37 -5.44
CA GLY A 292 10.81 -3.93 -4.95
C GLY A 292 11.03 -5.39 -5.26
N ILE A 293 10.05 -6.10 -5.81
CA ILE A 293 10.19 -7.53 -6.10
C ILE A 293 9.32 -7.92 -7.29
N THR A 294 9.90 -8.65 -8.25
CA THR A 294 9.16 -9.17 -9.40
C THR A 294 8.38 -10.44 -9.06
N ASP A 295 7.31 -10.68 -9.79
CA ASP A 295 6.49 -11.88 -9.70
C ASP A 295 5.92 -12.14 -8.29
N SER A 296 5.41 -11.07 -7.70
CA SER A 296 4.74 -11.09 -6.40
C SER A 296 3.51 -10.19 -6.43
N LYS A 297 2.42 -10.60 -5.79
CA LYS A 297 1.28 -9.71 -5.58
C LYS A 297 1.64 -8.54 -4.64
N TYR A 298 2.54 -8.76 -3.70
CA TYR A 298 2.91 -7.79 -2.68
C TYR A 298 4.26 -7.16 -3.01
N ASP A 299 4.36 -6.57 -4.19
CA ASP A 299 5.58 -6.09 -4.80
C ASP A 299 6.00 -4.68 -4.37
N TRP A 300 5.14 -3.97 -3.65
CA TRP A 300 5.43 -2.65 -3.05
C TRP A 300 5.77 -2.71 -1.56
N SER A 301 6.11 -1.57 -0.94
CA SER A 301 6.47 -1.44 0.49
C SER A 301 7.57 -2.41 0.96
N THR A 302 8.46 -2.79 0.02
CA THR A 302 9.52 -3.79 0.27
C THR A 302 10.51 -3.28 1.30
N GLY A 303 10.88 -2.00 1.23
CA GLY A 303 11.84 -1.36 2.13
C GLY A 303 11.34 -1.31 3.57
N ALA A 304 10.13 -0.85 3.79
CA ALA A 304 9.53 -0.75 5.12
C ALA A 304 9.35 -2.12 5.77
N TRP A 305 8.81 -3.08 5.01
CA TRP A 305 8.65 -4.42 5.55
C TRP A 305 9.98 -5.06 5.94
N GLN A 306 11.01 -4.97 5.10
CA GLN A 306 12.33 -5.50 5.45
C GLN A 306 12.96 -4.77 6.62
N GLN A 307 12.78 -3.44 6.73
CA GLN A 307 13.28 -2.64 7.84
C GLN A 307 12.79 -3.17 9.18
N ALA A 308 11.47 -3.38 9.30
CA ALA A 308 10.84 -3.80 10.55
C ALA A 308 10.90 -5.32 10.81
N ALA A 309 10.81 -6.14 9.75
CA ALA A 309 10.70 -7.59 9.88
C ALA A 309 12.05 -8.32 9.84
N LYS A 310 13.03 -7.80 9.10
CA LYS A 310 14.30 -8.50 8.83
C LYS A 310 15.53 -7.77 9.35
N ILE A 311 15.63 -6.43 9.13
CA ILE A 311 16.83 -5.66 9.47
C ILE A 311 16.82 -5.26 10.93
N HIS A 312 15.71 -4.70 11.42
CA HIS A 312 15.53 -4.25 12.80
C HIS A 312 14.31 -4.88 13.50
N PRO A 313 14.26 -6.22 13.62
CA PRO A 313 13.14 -6.86 14.30
C PRO A 313 12.97 -6.44 15.77
N GLU A 314 14.02 -5.89 16.38
CA GLU A 314 14.00 -5.35 17.74
C GLU A 314 13.22 -4.01 17.84
N TRP A 315 12.89 -3.35 16.73
CA TRP A 315 12.05 -2.16 16.71
C TRP A 315 10.62 -2.46 17.17
N GLN A 316 10.14 -3.67 16.94
CA GLN A 316 8.80 -4.15 17.32
C GLN A 316 8.48 -4.01 18.83
N GLY A 317 9.49 -3.91 19.69
CA GLY A 317 9.31 -3.71 21.13
C GLY A 317 9.81 -2.37 21.66
N LYS A 318 10.25 -1.48 20.77
CA LYS A 318 10.86 -0.18 21.11
C LYS A 318 10.18 1.01 20.43
N VAL A 319 9.74 0.85 19.19
CA VAL A 319 9.06 1.93 18.46
C VAL A 319 7.63 2.04 18.97
N THR A 320 7.32 3.19 19.59
CA THR A 320 6.01 3.47 20.18
C THR A 320 5.04 4.11 19.19
N ALA A 321 5.54 4.68 18.11
CA ALA A 321 4.74 5.17 16.99
C ALA A 321 5.62 5.28 15.74
N ASP A 322 5.06 4.96 14.60
CA ASP A 322 5.57 5.33 13.29
C ASP A 322 4.62 6.37 12.67
N LEU A 323 5.19 7.47 12.21
CA LEU A 323 4.51 8.51 11.46
C LEU A 323 5.02 8.42 10.02
N ASN A 324 4.28 7.73 9.19
CA ASN A 324 4.53 7.66 7.76
C ASN A 324 3.91 8.88 7.06
N PHE A 325 4.54 9.33 6.00
CA PHE A 325 4.08 10.49 5.24
C PHE A 325 3.98 10.14 3.77
N GLU A 326 2.90 10.61 3.13
CA GLU A 326 2.59 10.44 1.73
C GLU A 326 2.01 11.73 1.16
N LEU A 327 2.56 12.23 0.08
CA LEU A 327 2.03 13.38 -0.69
C LEU A 327 1.56 14.59 0.18
N PRO A 328 2.30 15.07 1.17
CA PRO A 328 1.78 16.02 2.16
C PRO A 328 1.76 17.48 1.71
N ALA A 329 2.11 17.79 0.45
CA ALA A 329 2.30 19.18 0.01
C ALA A 329 1.12 19.75 -0.79
N HIS A 330 -0.05 19.09 -0.72
CA HIS A 330 -1.32 19.59 -1.29
C HIS A 330 -2.51 19.06 -0.49
N ALA A 331 -3.70 19.61 -0.77
CA ALA A 331 -4.93 19.18 -0.11
C ALA A 331 -5.56 17.99 -0.82
N HIS A 332 -5.97 16.99 -0.04
CA HIS A 332 -6.61 15.75 -0.51
C HIS A 332 -8.15 15.78 -0.37
N GLY A 333 -8.77 16.96 -0.38
CA GLY A 333 -10.22 17.15 -0.27
C GLY A 333 -10.59 18.24 0.72
N ASP A 334 -11.86 18.25 1.17
CA ASP A 334 -12.43 19.27 2.07
C ASP A 334 -12.07 19.05 3.56
N ALA A 335 -11.47 17.93 3.91
CA ALA A 335 -10.95 17.63 5.23
C ALA A 335 -9.53 17.11 5.11
N ASP A 336 -8.65 17.49 6.04
CA ASP A 336 -7.42 16.77 6.27
C ASP A 336 -7.70 15.44 6.98
N GLY A 337 -6.81 14.45 6.87
CA GLY A 337 -6.99 13.15 7.47
C GLY A 337 -5.72 12.57 8.07
N VAL A 338 -5.89 11.80 9.15
CA VAL A 338 -4.86 10.91 9.65
C VAL A 338 -5.46 9.52 9.77
N ARG A 339 -4.93 8.58 9.00
CA ARG A 339 -5.28 7.18 9.07
C ARG A 339 -4.35 6.46 10.03
N THR A 340 -4.89 5.63 10.92
CA THR A 340 -4.10 5.01 11.98
C THR A 340 -4.65 3.63 12.35
N VAL A 341 -3.86 2.87 13.11
CA VAL A 341 -4.31 1.63 13.73
C VAL A 341 -5.46 1.89 14.71
N TYR A 342 -6.37 0.93 14.89
CA TYR A 342 -7.54 1.06 15.79
C TYR A 342 -7.14 1.53 17.19
N GLU A 343 -6.03 1.06 17.70
CA GLU A 343 -5.56 1.30 19.06
C GLU A 343 -5.17 2.77 19.32
N TYR A 344 -4.87 3.55 18.29
CA TYR A 344 -4.52 4.98 18.41
C TYR A 344 -5.68 5.93 18.15
N GLU A 345 -6.84 5.43 17.74
CA GLU A 345 -7.98 6.25 17.33
C GLU A 345 -8.39 7.29 18.41
N ASP A 346 -8.52 6.87 19.68
CA ASP A 346 -8.93 7.78 20.77
C ASP A 346 -7.87 8.85 21.07
N PHE A 347 -6.58 8.47 21.04
CA PHE A 347 -5.48 9.40 21.22
C PHE A 347 -5.43 10.43 20.07
N MET A 348 -5.53 9.98 18.83
CA MET A 348 -5.50 10.86 17.66
C MET A 348 -6.71 11.79 17.62
N LYS A 349 -7.91 11.29 17.91
CA LYS A 349 -9.12 12.14 18.05
C LYS A 349 -8.99 13.21 19.13
N ALA A 350 -8.27 12.93 20.21
CA ALA A 350 -7.97 13.94 21.23
C ALA A 350 -6.93 14.95 20.73
N PHE A 351 -5.88 14.49 20.07
CA PHE A 351 -4.80 15.33 19.54
C PHE A 351 -5.32 16.32 18.49
N VAL A 352 -6.06 15.84 17.47
CA VAL A 352 -6.53 16.72 16.38
C VAL A 352 -7.48 17.81 16.86
N LYS A 353 -8.19 17.60 17.96
CA LYS A 353 -9.04 18.63 18.59
C LYS A 353 -8.25 19.80 19.20
N GLU A 354 -6.96 19.61 19.48
CA GLU A 354 -6.07 20.65 20.00
C GLU A 354 -5.39 21.46 18.89
N ILE A 355 -5.67 21.11 17.62
CA ILE A 355 -5.15 21.82 16.45
C ILE A 355 -6.14 22.94 16.11
N ASP A 356 -5.68 24.18 16.19
CA ASP A 356 -6.49 25.40 16.04
C ASP A 356 -6.14 26.23 14.79
N ASP A 357 -5.09 25.84 14.06
CA ASP A 357 -4.57 26.53 12.88
C ASP A 357 -4.78 25.74 11.57
N VAL A 358 -5.94 25.08 11.45
CA VAL A 358 -6.31 24.30 10.26
C VAL A 358 -6.50 25.24 9.06
N PRO A 359 -5.87 24.96 7.91
CA PRO A 359 -6.02 25.80 6.70
C PRO A 359 -7.48 25.90 6.22
N ALA A 360 -7.83 27.03 5.62
CA ALA A 360 -9.18 27.25 5.10
C ALA A 360 -9.58 26.29 3.96
N VAL A 361 -8.60 25.64 3.33
CA VAL A 361 -8.83 24.58 2.32
C VAL A 361 -9.48 23.34 2.93
N TYR A 362 -9.40 23.15 4.24
CA TYR A 362 -10.03 22.07 4.99
C TYR A 362 -11.24 22.56 5.82
N PRO A 363 -12.35 22.96 5.20
CA PRO A 363 -13.52 23.50 5.93
C PRO A 363 -14.17 22.46 6.86
N GLU A 364 -13.97 21.17 6.61
CA GLU A 364 -14.46 20.07 7.45
C GLU A 364 -13.46 19.63 8.55
N GLY A 365 -12.33 20.34 8.67
CA GLY A 365 -11.33 20.10 9.71
C GLY A 365 -10.46 18.87 9.45
N ILE A 366 -10.12 18.14 10.54
CA ILE A 366 -9.24 16.98 10.49
C ILE A 366 -10.02 15.73 10.90
N ARG A 367 -9.96 14.69 10.07
CA ARG A 367 -10.56 13.37 10.33
C ARG A 367 -9.53 12.39 10.86
N VAL A 368 -9.99 11.44 11.68
CA VAL A 368 -9.19 10.27 12.10
C VAL A 368 -9.87 9.04 11.55
N LEU A 369 -9.14 8.30 10.73
CA LEU A 369 -9.59 7.13 9.98
C LEU A 369 -8.94 5.85 10.53
N CYS A 370 -9.66 4.75 10.51
CA CYS A 370 -9.20 3.42 10.92
C CYS A 370 -9.91 2.33 10.10
N PRO A 371 -9.25 1.22 9.83
CA PRO A 371 -7.86 0.89 10.12
C PRO A 371 -6.88 1.55 9.14
N VAL A 372 -5.58 1.23 9.28
CA VAL A 372 -4.59 1.44 8.23
C VAL A 372 -4.94 0.60 7.01
N GLU A 373 -4.61 1.07 5.82
CA GLU A 373 -4.83 0.39 4.53
C GLU A 373 -3.49 -0.07 3.95
N THR A 374 -3.52 -0.87 2.91
CA THR A 374 -2.32 -1.46 2.30
C THR A 374 -1.56 -0.53 1.37
N MET A 375 -2.02 0.71 1.23
CA MET A 375 -1.60 1.65 0.17
C MET A 375 -0.23 2.28 0.40
N SER A 376 0.43 2.05 1.55
CA SER A 376 1.71 2.68 1.89
C SER A 376 2.48 1.88 2.96
N ASP A 377 3.66 2.37 3.29
CA ASP A 377 4.65 1.79 4.21
C ASP A 377 4.13 1.60 5.65
N ASP A 378 3.17 2.42 6.10
CA ASP A 378 2.57 2.34 7.43
C ASP A 378 1.89 0.99 7.69
N PHE A 379 1.30 0.37 6.67
CA PHE A 379 0.73 -0.97 6.78
C PHE A 379 1.81 -2.02 7.09
N SER A 380 2.91 -2.00 6.37
CA SER A 380 4.05 -2.89 6.58
C SER A 380 4.63 -2.75 7.99
N MET A 381 4.69 -1.53 8.53
CA MET A 381 5.08 -1.26 9.91
C MET A 381 4.07 -1.81 10.91
N ALA A 382 2.76 -1.53 10.71
CA ALA A 382 1.69 -2.01 11.59
C ALA A 382 1.69 -3.53 11.74
N ILE A 383 1.67 -4.26 10.62
CA ILE A 383 1.64 -5.73 10.62
C ILE A 383 2.93 -6.36 11.14
N SER A 384 4.04 -5.62 11.13
CA SER A 384 5.30 -6.01 11.77
C SER A 384 5.29 -5.78 13.29
N GLY A 385 4.24 -5.15 13.84
CA GLY A 385 4.07 -4.90 15.26
C GLY A 385 4.56 -3.52 15.73
N ILE A 386 4.70 -2.57 14.81
CA ILE A 386 5.01 -1.16 15.08
C ILE A 386 3.73 -0.36 14.86
N PRO A 387 3.13 0.23 15.92
CA PRO A 387 1.91 1.02 15.75
C PRO A 387 2.16 2.22 14.84
N SER A 388 1.42 2.32 13.74
CA SER A 388 1.67 3.30 12.67
C SER A 388 0.47 4.16 12.35
N MET A 389 0.74 5.23 11.62
CA MET A 389 -0.23 6.14 11.02
C MET A 389 0.37 6.80 9.78
N VAL A 390 -0.51 7.23 8.87
CA VAL A 390 -0.18 7.99 7.68
C VAL A 390 -1.15 9.17 7.54
N ASN A 391 -0.73 10.27 6.93
CA ASN A 391 -1.67 11.29 6.49
C ASN A 391 -2.58 10.73 5.39
N ASP A 392 -3.86 11.11 5.37
CA ASP A 392 -4.78 10.65 4.33
C ASP A 392 -4.43 11.28 2.99
N PHE A 393 -4.14 10.44 1.98
CA PHE A 393 -3.66 10.86 0.67
C PHE A 393 -4.45 10.24 -0.49
N THR A 394 -5.37 9.34 -0.20
CA THR A 394 -6.02 8.47 -1.19
C THR A 394 -7.14 9.12 -2.01
N SER A 395 -7.33 10.42 -1.88
CA SER A 395 -8.39 11.14 -2.55
C SER A 395 -7.94 12.51 -3.10
N GLY A 396 -8.79 13.14 -3.90
CA GLY A 396 -8.56 14.47 -4.43
C GLY A 396 -8.15 14.50 -5.89
N GLN A 397 -8.11 15.71 -6.45
CA GLN A 397 -7.90 15.92 -7.89
C GLN A 397 -6.51 15.47 -8.36
N PHE A 398 -5.50 15.56 -7.50
CA PHE A 398 -4.15 15.09 -7.83
C PHE A 398 -4.14 13.59 -8.16
N MET A 399 -4.78 12.76 -7.32
CA MET A 399 -4.88 11.30 -7.53
C MET A 399 -5.54 10.96 -8.86
N GLU A 400 -6.55 11.73 -9.24
CA GLU A 400 -7.30 11.52 -10.49
C GLU A 400 -6.51 11.92 -11.74
N THR A 401 -5.58 12.89 -11.65
CA THR A 401 -5.01 13.55 -12.82
C THR A 401 -3.48 13.46 -12.93
N HIS A 402 -2.74 13.43 -11.82
CA HIS A 402 -1.28 13.54 -11.82
C HIS A 402 -0.57 12.31 -11.25
N TYR A 403 -1.21 11.61 -10.31
CA TYR A 403 -0.64 10.47 -9.60
C TYR A 403 -0.13 9.40 -10.57
N HIS A 404 1.07 8.88 -10.33
CA HIS A 404 1.74 7.87 -11.14
C HIS A 404 1.80 8.19 -12.64
N SER A 405 1.98 9.46 -12.98
CA SER A 405 2.13 9.91 -14.36
C SER A 405 3.31 10.87 -14.51
N GLN A 406 3.67 11.19 -15.76
CA GLN A 406 4.71 12.20 -16.04
C GLN A 406 4.32 13.62 -15.58
N PHE A 407 3.09 13.80 -15.11
CA PHE A 407 2.58 15.06 -14.58
C PHE A 407 2.69 15.16 -13.06
N ASP A 408 3.26 14.18 -12.38
CA ASP A 408 3.60 14.34 -10.96
C ASP A 408 4.69 15.40 -10.81
N ASN A 409 4.25 16.63 -10.58
CA ASN A 409 5.03 17.85 -10.50
C ASN A 409 4.50 18.78 -9.39
N ASP A 410 4.89 20.06 -9.40
CA ASP A 410 4.50 21.03 -8.41
C ASP A 410 3.22 21.86 -8.76
N ASP A 411 2.42 21.42 -9.73
CA ASP A 411 1.17 22.12 -10.10
C ASP A 411 0.16 22.18 -8.94
N PHE A 412 0.12 21.16 -8.09
CA PHE A 412 -0.73 21.09 -6.91
C PHE A 412 -0.05 21.57 -5.62
N TYR A 413 1.21 22.01 -5.66
CA TYR A 413 1.92 22.43 -4.47
C TYR A 413 1.20 23.58 -3.75
N ASP A 414 0.86 23.39 -2.48
CA ASP A 414 0.27 24.36 -1.59
C ASP A 414 1.18 24.59 -0.37
N ALA A 415 1.82 25.76 -0.34
CA ALA A 415 2.75 26.12 0.71
C ALA A 415 2.10 26.23 2.11
N ASP A 416 0.81 26.62 2.17
CA ASP A 416 0.09 26.75 3.43
C ASP A 416 -0.28 25.39 4.00
N VAL A 417 -0.73 24.46 3.14
CA VAL A 417 -0.97 23.06 3.49
C VAL A 417 0.33 22.39 3.94
N PHE A 418 1.40 22.56 3.18
CA PHE A 418 2.70 21.98 3.52
C PHE A 418 3.25 22.52 4.85
N ALA A 419 3.10 23.83 5.09
CA ALA A 419 3.46 24.46 6.37
C ALA A 419 2.60 23.94 7.52
N PHE A 420 1.32 23.71 7.28
CA PHE A 420 0.40 23.14 8.25
C PHE A 420 0.84 21.73 8.66
N HIS A 421 1.11 20.85 7.71
CA HIS A 421 1.57 19.49 7.99
C HIS A 421 2.90 19.47 8.76
N HIS A 422 3.86 20.34 8.43
CA HIS A 422 5.09 20.48 9.23
C HIS A 422 4.81 20.80 10.70
N ARG A 423 3.87 21.74 10.96
CA ARG A 423 3.50 22.12 12.33
C ARG A 423 2.75 21.02 13.05
N MET A 424 1.74 20.43 12.40
CA MET A 424 0.89 19.41 12.99
C MET A 424 1.68 18.17 13.34
N TYR A 425 2.44 17.60 12.39
CA TYR A 425 3.21 16.39 12.62
C TYR A 425 4.41 16.59 13.54
N GLY A 426 5.08 17.75 13.49
CA GLY A 426 6.09 18.09 14.47
C GLY A 426 5.54 18.18 15.90
N ARG A 427 4.33 18.74 16.09
CA ARG A 427 3.63 18.74 17.38
C ARG A 427 3.21 17.32 17.80
N LEU A 428 2.81 16.47 16.85
CA LEU A 428 2.45 15.07 17.13
C LEU A 428 3.65 14.27 17.63
N VAL A 429 4.83 14.42 16.99
CA VAL A 429 6.08 13.82 17.46
C VAL A 429 6.38 14.25 18.90
N MET A 430 6.28 15.55 19.19
CA MET A 430 6.51 16.07 20.54
C MET A 430 5.44 15.58 21.54
N ALA A 431 4.20 15.36 21.09
CA ALA A 431 3.16 14.79 21.93
C ALA A 431 3.48 13.33 22.31
N PHE A 432 3.87 12.48 21.36
CA PHE A 432 4.30 11.11 21.64
C PHE A 432 5.55 11.03 22.51
N ASP A 433 6.50 11.93 22.32
CA ASP A 433 7.74 11.99 23.14
C ASP A 433 7.48 12.27 24.62
N ARG A 434 6.35 12.93 24.93
CA ARG A 434 5.95 13.30 26.30
C ARG A 434 5.02 12.28 26.97
N LEU A 435 4.91 11.07 26.48
CA LEU A 435 4.07 10.02 27.07
C LEU A 435 4.90 9.04 27.91
N ALA A 436 4.37 8.68 29.07
CA ALA A 436 4.94 7.66 29.95
C ALA A 436 4.80 6.25 29.35
N ALA A 437 3.78 6.01 28.52
CA ALA A 437 3.56 4.77 27.80
C ALA A 437 2.82 5.04 26.49
N ALA A 438 3.02 4.17 25.50
CA ALA A 438 2.28 4.19 24.25
C ALA A 438 0.76 4.22 24.49
N PRO A 439 0.00 5.15 23.87
CA PRO A 439 -1.42 5.35 24.18
C PRO A 439 -2.32 4.35 23.44
N LEU A 440 -1.99 3.05 23.52
CA LEU A 440 -2.68 1.95 22.85
C LEU A 440 -3.94 1.52 23.59
N ASP A 441 -5.11 1.78 22.99
CA ASP A 441 -6.40 1.23 23.44
C ASP A 441 -6.68 -0.11 22.76
N LEU A 442 -6.16 -1.21 23.32
CA LEU A 442 -6.43 -2.56 22.82
C LEU A 442 -7.92 -2.95 22.88
N GLY A 443 -8.77 -2.17 23.57
CA GLY A 443 -10.22 -2.35 23.54
C GLY A 443 -10.85 -2.02 22.20
N ARG A 444 -10.21 -1.17 21.39
CA ARG A 444 -10.73 -0.70 20.11
C ARG A 444 -10.75 -1.79 19.03
N VAL A 445 -9.68 -2.57 18.90
CA VAL A 445 -9.67 -3.69 17.93
C VAL A 445 -10.74 -4.73 18.27
N PHE A 446 -10.96 -5.04 19.56
CA PHE A 446 -12.04 -5.96 19.96
C PHE A 446 -13.44 -5.36 19.74
N GLN A 447 -13.60 -4.05 19.90
CA GLN A 447 -14.83 -3.37 19.51
C GLN A 447 -15.08 -3.50 18.00
N ALA A 448 -14.08 -3.25 17.17
CA ALA A 448 -14.19 -3.37 15.70
C ALA A 448 -14.56 -4.80 15.27
N ILE A 449 -13.96 -5.83 15.89
CA ILE A 449 -14.35 -7.24 15.65
C ILE A 449 -15.83 -7.46 15.98
N ARG A 450 -16.31 -6.90 17.09
CA ARG A 450 -17.72 -7.03 17.50
C ARG A 450 -18.66 -6.29 16.55
N ASP A 451 -18.27 -5.14 16.06
CA ASP A 451 -19.05 -4.34 15.12
C ASP A 451 -19.25 -5.06 13.78
N CYS A 452 -18.33 -5.95 13.39
CA CYS A 452 -18.39 -6.79 12.18
C CYS A 452 -19.05 -8.16 12.42
N ALA A 453 -19.32 -8.56 13.68
CA ALA A 453 -19.84 -9.88 14.00
C ALA A 453 -21.32 -10.01 13.65
N ASP A 454 -21.68 -11.13 12.99
CA ASP A 454 -23.04 -11.52 12.65
C ASP A 454 -23.37 -12.85 13.34
N LEU A 455 -24.10 -12.76 14.46
CA LEU A 455 -24.42 -13.92 15.28
C LEU A 455 -25.44 -14.84 14.62
N GLU A 456 -26.39 -14.29 13.85
CA GLU A 456 -27.42 -15.09 13.15
C GLU A 456 -26.75 -15.88 12.02
N PHE A 457 -25.89 -15.23 11.22
CA PHE A 457 -25.11 -15.89 10.20
C PHE A 457 -24.22 -16.99 10.78
N SER A 458 -23.47 -16.69 11.85
CA SER A 458 -22.60 -17.67 12.54
C SER A 458 -23.40 -18.89 13.02
N ALA A 459 -24.57 -18.68 13.60
CA ALA A 459 -25.44 -19.76 14.05
C ALA A 459 -25.95 -20.61 12.86
N SER A 460 -26.30 -19.98 11.74
CA SER A 460 -26.74 -20.68 10.51
C SER A 460 -25.65 -21.59 9.92
N LYS A 461 -24.39 -21.24 10.14
CA LYS A 461 -23.19 -21.98 9.69
C LYS A 461 -22.64 -22.95 10.75
N ASN A 462 -23.28 -23.08 11.90
CA ASN A 462 -22.81 -23.84 13.07
C ASN A 462 -21.43 -23.37 13.58
N ALA A 463 -21.08 -22.10 13.39
CA ALA A 463 -19.85 -21.50 13.89
C ALA A 463 -20.05 -21.00 15.32
N PRO A 464 -19.01 -21.01 16.19
CA PRO A 464 -19.11 -20.59 17.60
C PRO A 464 -19.09 -19.04 17.76
N GLY A 465 -19.96 -18.32 17.01
CA GLY A 465 -20.01 -16.86 17.00
C GLY A 465 -20.38 -16.24 18.34
N GLU A 466 -21.28 -16.87 19.12
CA GLU A 466 -21.61 -16.40 20.49
C GLU A 466 -20.41 -16.45 21.42
N LEU A 467 -19.56 -17.49 21.32
CA LEU A 467 -18.35 -17.60 22.10
C LEU A 467 -17.34 -16.53 21.71
N LEU A 468 -17.16 -16.25 20.39
CA LEU A 468 -16.34 -15.13 19.92
C LEU A 468 -16.85 -13.82 20.48
N TRP A 469 -18.16 -13.57 20.41
CA TRP A 469 -18.79 -12.37 20.95
C TRP A 469 -18.54 -12.19 22.44
N GLN A 470 -18.67 -13.26 23.23
CA GLN A 470 -18.38 -13.23 24.66
C GLN A 470 -16.90 -12.91 24.91
N LYS A 471 -15.98 -13.64 24.29
CA LYS A 471 -14.53 -13.50 24.49
C LYS A 471 -14.01 -12.13 24.09
N THR A 472 -14.44 -11.63 22.94
CA THR A 472 -14.08 -10.27 22.48
C THR A 472 -14.66 -9.20 23.43
N GLY A 473 -15.85 -9.42 23.99
CA GLY A 473 -16.42 -8.53 25.02
C GLY A 473 -15.58 -8.49 26.29
N GLU A 474 -15.13 -9.64 26.81
CA GLU A 474 -14.24 -9.74 27.97
C GLU A 474 -12.89 -9.02 27.68
N ALA A 475 -12.31 -9.26 26.50
CA ALA A 475 -11.06 -8.64 26.04
C ALA A 475 -11.19 -7.11 25.88
N MET A 476 -12.27 -6.65 25.28
CA MET A 476 -12.60 -5.23 25.13
C MET A 476 -12.65 -4.50 26.47
N GLU A 477 -13.34 -5.06 27.45
CA GLU A 477 -13.43 -4.44 28.77
C GLU A 477 -12.10 -4.43 29.52
N LEU A 478 -11.29 -5.49 29.36
CA LEU A 478 -9.94 -5.53 29.91
C LEU A 478 -9.04 -4.47 29.24
N GLY A 479 -9.04 -4.38 27.90
CA GLY A 479 -8.30 -3.35 27.16
C GLY A 479 -8.67 -1.93 27.58
N LYS A 480 -9.96 -1.63 27.67
CA LYS A 480 -10.48 -0.32 28.14
C LYS A 480 -10.06 0.01 29.59
N ARG A 481 -9.98 -0.98 30.49
CA ARG A 481 -9.49 -0.75 31.87
C ARG A 481 -7.99 -0.41 31.86
N ILE A 482 -7.19 -1.14 31.09
CA ILE A 482 -5.75 -0.88 30.96
C ILE A 482 -5.54 0.50 30.33
N TYR A 483 -6.25 0.84 29.26
CA TYR A 483 -6.12 2.12 28.59
C TYR A 483 -6.45 3.32 29.49
N ARG A 484 -7.48 3.19 30.36
CA ARG A 484 -7.74 4.22 31.40
C ARG A 484 -6.54 4.44 32.31
N ARG A 485 -5.81 3.39 32.70
CA ARG A 485 -4.57 3.51 33.50
C ARG A 485 -3.46 4.16 32.69
N VAL A 486 -3.31 3.81 31.40
CA VAL A 486 -2.34 4.45 30.48
C VAL A 486 -2.63 5.94 30.36
N LYS A 487 -3.88 6.33 30.11
CA LYS A 487 -4.28 7.76 30.03
C LYS A 487 -3.98 8.52 31.32
N GLU A 488 -4.26 7.93 32.46
CA GLU A 488 -3.96 8.57 33.76
C GLU A 488 -2.45 8.72 33.99
N ALA A 489 -1.66 7.68 33.68
CA ALA A 489 -0.20 7.74 33.78
C ALA A 489 0.37 8.81 32.85
N ASN A 490 -0.07 8.86 31.60
CA ASN A 490 0.37 9.85 30.63
C ASN A 490 -0.01 11.27 31.06
N ARG A 491 -1.22 11.48 31.59
CA ARG A 491 -1.66 12.77 32.16
C ARG A 491 -0.77 13.20 33.33
N CYS A 492 -0.51 12.31 34.29
CA CYS A 492 0.36 12.58 35.43
C CYS A 492 1.80 12.88 34.98
N TYR A 493 2.31 12.13 34.01
CA TYR A 493 3.64 12.31 33.47
C TYR A 493 3.80 13.69 32.81
N CYS A 494 2.86 14.07 31.96
CA CYS A 494 2.85 15.41 31.35
C CYS A 494 2.82 16.52 32.41
N ALA A 495 1.95 16.38 33.44
CA ALA A 495 1.88 17.37 34.52
C ALA A 495 3.20 17.51 35.30
N LEU A 496 3.85 16.39 35.63
CA LEU A 496 5.17 16.40 36.28
C LEU A 496 6.23 17.09 35.44
N LEU A 497 6.21 16.87 34.13
CA LEU A 497 7.11 17.55 33.20
C LEU A 497 6.86 19.07 33.14
N ASP A 498 5.57 19.47 33.11
CA ASP A 498 5.19 20.89 33.06
C ASP A 498 5.54 21.62 34.37
N GLU A 499 5.54 20.92 35.50
CA GLU A 499 5.98 21.42 36.81
C GLU A 499 7.50 21.38 37.01
N GLY A 500 8.28 20.84 36.05
CA GLY A 500 9.75 20.68 36.16
C GLY A 500 10.18 19.57 37.13
N ARG A 501 9.31 18.66 37.52
CA ARG A 501 9.55 17.54 38.46
C ARG A 501 10.14 16.33 37.71
N GLU A 502 11.29 16.52 37.10
CA GLU A 502 11.93 15.53 36.20
C GLU A 502 12.22 14.18 36.90
N GLU A 503 12.63 14.17 38.16
CA GLU A 503 12.92 12.92 38.91
C GLU A 503 11.68 12.07 39.11
N GLU A 504 10.56 12.70 39.47
CA GLU A 504 9.28 12.00 39.66
C GLU A 504 8.70 11.53 38.32
N ALA A 505 8.84 12.34 37.29
CA ALA A 505 8.48 11.93 35.93
C ALA A 505 9.29 10.69 35.49
N LEU A 506 10.60 10.67 35.71
CA LEU A 506 11.43 9.53 35.40
C LEU A 506 11.06 8.28 36.21
N GLN A 507 10.71 8.42 37.48
CA GLN A 507 10.22 7.31 38.32
C GLN A 507 8.92 6.73 37.72
N LEU A 508 7.97 7.59 37.38
CA LEU A 508 6.72 7.16 36.75
C LEU A 508 6.98 6.45 35.40
N ARG A 509 7.85 7.02 34.57
CA ARG A 509 8.23 6.40 33.30
C ARG A 509 8.85 5.00 33.49
N ASN A 510 9.77 4.87 34.45
CA ASN A 510 10.41 3.57 34.75
C ASN A 510 9.40 2.52 35.22
N MET A 511 8.35 2.90 35.94
CA MET A 511 7.27 1.99 36.32
C MET A 511 6.45 1.50 35.13
N TRP A 512 6.41 2.28 34.04
CA TRP A 512 5.63 1.95 32.86
C TRP A 512 6.44 1.26 31.76
N LYS A 513 7.76 1.26 31.77
CA LYS A 513 8.60 0.63 30.74
C LYS A 513 8.27 -0.84 30.47
N GLY A 514 8.09 -1.63 31.52
CA GLY A 514 7.74 -3.04 31.40
C GLY A 514 6.34 -3.23 30.80
N ARG A 515 5.39 -2.41 31.23
CA ARG A 515 4.00 -2.42 30.74
C ARG A 515 3.90 -1.95 29.30
N GLU A 516 4.67 -0.94 28.90
CA GLU A 516 4.74 -0.49 27.51
C GLU A 516 5.20 -1.59 26.57
N ARG A 517 6.22 -2.38 26.96
CA ARG A 517 6.65 -3.55 26.18
C ARG A 517 5.54 -4.58 26.02
N LEU A 518 4.77 -4.84 27.09
CA LEU A 518 3.62 -5.74 27.03
C LEU A 518 2.49 -5.17 26.17
N LEU A 519 2.27 -3.85 26.17
CA LEU A 519 1.31 -3.19 25.27
C LEU A 519 1.71 -3.36 23.81
N LEU A 520 2.98 -3.15 23.47
CA LEU A 520 3.51 -3.37 22.11
C LEU A 520 3.47 -4.86 21.72
N GLU A 521 3.75 -5.78 22.66
CA GLU A 521 3.58 -7.22 22.44
C GLU A 521 2.12 -7.59 22.18
N ALA A 522 1.18 -7.02 22.93
CA ALA A 522 -0.25 -7.25 22.73
C ALA A 522 -0.73 -6.69 21.39
N PHE A 523 -0.26 -5.50 21.00
CA PHE A 523 -0.51 -4.91 19.68
C PHE A 523 -0.03 -5.83 18.57
N ARG A 524 1.26 -6.21 18.59
CA ARG A 524 1.81 -7.15 17.61
C ARG A 524 0.99 -8.43 17.52
N LYS A 525 0.63 -9.01 18.67
CA LYS A 525 -0.18 -10.22 18.70
C LYS A 525 -1.57 -10.02 18.11
N ALA A 526 -2.18 -8.84 18.29
CA ALA A 526 -3.45 -8.50 17.65
C ALA A 526 -3.30 -8.40 16.12
N GLN A 527 -2.24 -7.75 15.62
CA GLN A 527 -1.94 -7.68 14.19
C GLN A 527 -1.77 -9.08 13.57
N ASP A 528 -1.00 -9.96 14.23
CA ASP A 528 -0.80 -11.35 13.78
C ASP A 528 -2.12 -12.14 13.72
N CYS A 529 -2.99 -11.95 14.70
CA CYS A 529 -4.22 -12.75 14.83
C CYS A 529 -5.39 -12.21 14.02
N PHE A 530 -5.51 -10.89 13.86
CA PHE A 530 -6.75 -10.29 13.39
C PHE A 530 -6.66 -9.54 12.07
N VAL A 531 -5.46 -9.11 11.63
CA VAL A 531 -5.33 -8.44 10.34
C VAL A 531 -5.19 -9.47 9.22
N ARG A 532 -6.14 -9.46 8.31
CA ARG A 532 -6.17 -10.27 7.08
C ARG A 532 -6.48 -9.38 5.90
N LEU A 533 -6.34 -9.94 4.71
CA LEU A 533 -6.65 -9.29 3.45
C LEU A 533 -7.69 -10.14 2.70
N ASP A 534 -8.54 -9.47 1.94
CA ASP A 534 -9.26 -10.13 0.86
C ASP A 534 -8.43 -10.15 -0.43
N TRP A 535 -9.02 -10.64 -1.51
CA TRP A 535 -8.34 -10.74 -2.81
C TRP A 535 -8.03 -9.39 -3.46
N HIS A 536 -8.68 -8.32 -2.99
CA HIS A 536 -8.53 -6.94 -3.46
C HIS A 536 -7.78 -6.03 -2.47
N ASP A 537 -6.99 -6.65 -1.57
CA ASP A 537 -6.14 -5.97 -0.59
C ASP A 537 -6.86 -5.13 0.46
N GLN A 538 -8.18 -5.33 0.63
CA GLN A 538 -8.92 -4.71 1.72
C GLN A 538 -8.52 -5.32 3.05
N VAL A 539 -8.22 -4.46 4.02
CA VAL A 539 -7.88 -4.88 5.39
C VAL A 539 -9.15 -5.27 6.13
N LEU A 540 -9.19 -6.51 6.60
CA LEU A 540 -10.37 -7.09 7.25
C LEU A 540 -10.00 -8.12 8.33
N PHE A 541 -11.01 -8.57 9.08
CA PHE A 541 -10.86 -9.65 10.06
C PHE A 541 -10.99 -11.03 9.39
N PRO A 542 -10.38 -12.09 9.95
CA PRO A 542 -10.27 -13.39 9.30
C PRO A 542 -11.55 -13.94 8.68
N HIS A 543 -12.68 -13.82 9.39
CA HIS A 543 -13.98 -14.40 8.96
C HIS A 543 -14.69 -13.62 7.84
N GLN A 544 -14.27 -12.38 7.54
CA GLN A 544 -15.08 -11.48 6.70
C GLN A 544 -15.05 -11.87 5.22
N ALA A 545 -13.87 -12.20 4.66
CA ALA A 545 -13.76 -12.62 3.25
C ALA A 545 -14.60 -13.88 2.97
N VAL A 546 -14.44 -14.90 3.82
CA VAL A 546 -15.19 -16.15 3.68
C VAL A 546 -16.70 -15.94 3.85
N ARG A 547 -17.12 -15.05 4.76
CA ARG A 547 -18.52 -14.66 4.91
C ARG A 547 -19.08 -14.02 3.63
N GLN A 548 -18.34 -13.12 3.01
CA GLN A 548 -18.73 -12.50 1.74
C GLN A 548 -18.87 -13.56 0.66
N ASN A 549 -17.86 -14.43 0.49
CA ASN A 549 -17.89 -15.53 -0.46
C ASN A 549 -19.10 -16.44 -0.26
N LEU A 550 -19.41 -16.82 0.99
CA LEU A 550 -20.59 -17.64 1.30
C LEU A 550 -21.91 -16.97 0.89
N CYS A 551 -22.06 -15.67 1.14
CA CYS A 551 -23.24 -14.93 0.72
C CYS A 551 -23.42 -14.92 -0.82
N HIS A 552 -22.34 -14.82 -1.57
CA HIS A 552 -22.38 -14.86 -3.04
C HIS A 552 -22.61 -16.29 -3.56
N LEU A 553 -22.01 -17.32 -2.94
CA LEU A 553 -22.26 -18.73 -3.27
C LEU A 553 -23.72 -19.13 -3.08
N GLU A 554 -24.33 -18.78 -1.95
CA GLU A 554 -25.75 -19.06 -1.68
C GLU A 554 -26.67 -18.44 -2.75
N LYS A 555 -26.39 -17.19 -3.16
CA LYS A 555 -27.12 -16.51 -4.23
C LYS A 555 -26.91 -17.21 -5.58
N ALA A 556 -25.68 -17.60 -5.91
CA ALA A 556 -25.36 -18.31 -7.14
C ALA A 556 -26.10 -19.67 -7.22
N ILE A 557 -26.09 -20.42 -6.11
CA ILE A 557 -26.81 -21.69 -5.99
C ILE A 557 -28.31 -21.48 -6.25
N ALA A 558 -28.93 -20.49 -5.58
CA ALA A 558 -30.35 -20.19 -5.79
C ALA A 558 -30.66 -19.80 -7.24
N CYS A 559 -29.81 -19.03 -7.89
CA CYS A 559 -29.95 -18.67 -9.31
C CYS A 559 -29.88 -19.90 -10.22
N LEU A 560 -29.00 -20.87 -9.96
CA LEU A 560 -28.91 -22.09 -10.73
C LEU A 560 -30.14 -23.01 -10.50
N GLU A 561 -30.67 -23.06 -9.28
CA GLU A 561 -31.92 -23.79 -8.98
C GLU A 561 -33.14 -23.20 -9.72
N GLU A 562 -33.13 -21.86 -9.93
CA GLU A 562 -34.11 -21.16 -10.77
C GLU A 562 -33.84 -21.33 -12.28
N GLY A 563 -32.74 -21.97 -12.68
CA GLY A 563 -32.34 -22.18 -14.07
C GLY A 563 -31.73 -20.96 -14.76
N SER A 564 -31.13 -20.03 -13.97
CA SER A 564 -30.49 -18.80 -14.47
C SER A 564 -28.97 -18.86 -14.31
N GLY A 565 -28.27 -19.33 -15.37
CA GLY A 565 -26.80 -19.36 -15.39
C GLY A 565 -26.17 -17.97 -15.40
N GLU A 566 -26.74 -17.00 -16.12
CA GLU A 566 -26.24 -15.63 -16.20
C GLU A 566 -26.25 -14.95 -14.83
N ARG A 567 -27.35 -15.03 -14.08
CA ARG A 567 -27.44 -14.46 -12.73
C ARG A 567 -26.50 -15.14 -11.74
N ALA A 568 -26.24 -16.43 -11.92
CA ALA A 568 -25.27 -17.16 -11.12
C ALA A 568 -23.85 -16.67 -11.40
N LEU A 569 -23.50 -16.44 -12.68
CA LEU A 569 -22.18 -15.88 -13.05
C LEU A 569 -21.93 -14.52 -12.39
N GLU A 570 -22.91 -13.60 -12.39
CA GLU A 570 -22.75 -12.30 -11.73
C GLU A 570 -22.44 -12.44 -10.24
N CYS A 571 -23.01 -13.44 -9.56
CA CYS A 571 -22.67 -13.72 -8.16
C CYS A 571 -21.25 -14.30 -8.01
N LEU A 572 -20.81 -15.14 -8.93
CA LEU A 572 -19.50 -15.81 -8.88
C LEU A 572 -18.35 -14.85 -9.19
N TYR A 573 -18.60 -13.78 -9.95
CA TYR A 573 -17.62 -12.75 -10.22
C TYR A 573 -17.28 -11.88 -9.00
N GLU A 574 -18.08 -11.94 -7.94
CA GLU A 574 -17.86 -11.26 -6.67
C GLU A 574 -17.06 -12.11 -5.65
N ILE A 575 -16.61 -13.30 -6.05
CA ILE A 575 -15.86 -14.22 -5.18
C ILE A 575 -14.40 -14.19 -5.57
N ASP A 576 -13.55 -13.70 -4.68
CA ASP A 576 -12.11 -13.56 -4.86
C ASP A 576 -11.76 -12.77 -6.14
N ASN A 577 -11.57 -13.43 -7.28
CA ASN A 577 -11.26 -12.79 -8.55
C ASN A 577 -12.48 -12.04 -9.12
N ASN A 578 -12.21 -10.91 -9.76
CA ASN A 578 -13.24 -10.19 -10.50
C ASN A 578 -13.56 -10.84 -11.86
N ARG A 579 -14.62 -10.33 -12.53
CA ARG A 579 -15.04 -10.79 -13.83
C ARG A 579 -13.92 -10.81 -14.89
N TYR A 580 -13.05 -9.79 -14.86
CA TYR A 580 -11.99 -9.61 -15.84
C TYR A 580 -10.98 -10.77 -15.82
N ALA A 581 -10.61 -11.27 -14.63
CA ALA A 581 -9.68 -12.39 -14.49
C ALA A 581 -10.15 -13.65 -15.21
N PHE A 582 -11.46 -13.88 -15.29
CA PHE A 582 -12.05 -15.02 -15.98
C PHE A 582 -12.15 -14.87 -17.53
N GLU A 583 -11.65 -13.76 -18.08
CA GLU A 583 -11.61 -13.53 -19.54
C GLU A 583 -10.27 -13.94 -20.17
N PHE A 584 -9.32 -14.39 -19.38
CA PHE A 584 -7.98 -14.81 -19.82
C PHE A 584 -7.84 -16.33 -19.97
N ASP A 585 -6.74 -16.77 -20.56
CA ASP A 585 -6.41 -18.19 -20.59
C ASP A 585 -6.21 -18.73 -19.17
N ARG A 586 -6.54 -20.01 -18.97
CA ARG A 586 -6.37 -20.66 -17.67
C ARG A 586 -4.96 -20.53 -17.13
N GLU A 587 -3.95 -20.61 -17.97
CA GLU A 587 -2.54 -20.47 -17.58
C GLU A 587 -2.25 -19.10 -16.96
N VAL A 588 -2.88 -18.04 -17.46
CA VAL A 588 -2.76 -16.67 -16.92
C VAL A 588 -3.47 -16.57 -15.57
N PHE A 589 -4.69 -17.09 -15.49
CA PHE A 589 -5.44 -17.10 -14.24
C PHE A 589 -4.72 -17.90 -13.14
N ASP A 590 -4.25 -19.11 -13.46
CA ASP A 590 -3.53 -19.95 -12.50
C ASP A 590 -2.20 -19.29 -12.06
N HIS A 591 -1.46 -18.60 -12.96
CA HIS A 591 -0.24 -17.87 -12.62
C HIS A 591 -0.48 -16.83 -11.52
N PHE A 592 -1.48 -15.96 -11.72
CA PHE A 592 -1.79 -14.90 -10.72
C PHE A 592 -2.45 -15.45 -9.44
N THR A 593 -3.04 -16.62 -9.49
CA THR A 593 -3.46 -17.35 -8.28
C THR A 593 -2.25 -17.87 -7.50
N ASP A 594 -1.31 -18.50 -8.19
CA ASP A 594 -0.13 -19.11 -7.57
C ASP A 594 0.79 -18.08 -6.92
N TYR A 595 1.04 -16.92 -7.55
CA TYR A 595 1.93 -15.90 -6.99
C TYR A 595 1.37 -15.24 -5.71
N VAL A 596 0.04 -15.33 -5.50
CA VAL A 596 -0.61 -14.92 -4.24
C VAL A 596 -0.51 -16.02 -3.18
N MET A 597 -0.88 -17.24 -3.53
CA MET A 597 -1.08 -18.33 -2.55
C MET A 597 0.19 -19.12 -2.27
N ASN A 598 1.10 -19.23 -3.24
CA ASN A 598 2.25 -20.12 -3.20
C ASN A 598 3.60 -19.38 -3.37
N GLN A 599 3.78 -18.28 -2.63
CA GLN A 599 5.02 -17.50 -2.69
C GLN A 599 6.24 -18.32 -2.25
N GLU A 600 7.37 -18.12 -2.91
CA GLU A 600 8.63 -18.74 -2.54
C GLU A 600 9.10 -18.27 -1.14
N PRO A 601 9.53 -19.19 -0.24
CA PRO A 601 9.80 -18.85 1.17
C PRO A 601 10.89 -17.79 1.38
N ASP A 602 11.83 -17.65 0.46
CA ASP A 602 12.92 -16.66 0.53
C ASP A 602 12.54 -15.30 -0.12
N ARG A 603 11.38 -15.27 -0.80
CA ARG A 603 10.84 -14.08 -1.46
C ARG A 603 9.54 -13.54 -0.83
N LEU A 604 9.20 -14.01 0.39
CA LEU A 604 8.01 -13.54 1.11
C LEU A 604 8.06 -12.04 1.36
N GLN A 605 6.94 -11.39 1.12
CA GLN A 605 6.70 -9.97 1.37
C GLN A 605 5.62 -9.77 2.45
N TRP A 606 5.25 -8.52 2.71
CA TRP A 606 4.37 -8.10 3.79
C TRP A 606 2.99 -8.79 3.79
N GLY A 607 2.41 -9.07 2.63
CA GLY A 607 1.08 -9.70 2.52
C GLY A 607 1.06 -11.22 2.61
N ALA A 608 2.25 -11.87 2.70
CA ALA A 608 2.34 -13.32 2.71
C ALA A 608 1.54 -13.95 3.85
N GLY A 609 0.65 -14.90 3.51
CA GLY A 609 -0.20 -15.61 4.44
C GLY A 609 -1.34 -14.78 5.06
N ARG A 610 -1.61 -13.56 4.54
CA ARG A 610 -2.73 -12.74 5.02
C ARG A 610 -4.03 -12.96 4.25
N ILE A 611 -3.97 -13.44 3.00
CA ILE A 611 -5.10 -14.07 2.33
C ILE A 611 -5.11 -15.53 2.76
N MET A 612 -6.13 -15.95 3.52
CA MET A 612 -6.17 -17.28 4.16
C MET A 612 -6.78 -18.34 3.27
N HIS A 613 -7.78 -17.98 2.50
CA HIS A 613 -8.61 -18.88 1.71
C HIS A 613 -8.81 -18.33 0.30
N HIS A 614 -8.82 -19.24 -0.67
CA HIS A 614 -9.12 -18.93 -2.06
C HIS A 614 -9.84 -20.10 -2.70
N GLU A 615 -10.84 -19.79 -3.52
CA GLU A 615 -11.56 -20.78 -4.33
C GLU A 615 -11.26 -20.57 -5.82
N ASN A 616 -10.59 -21.53 -6.44
CA ASN A 616 -10.36 -21.49 -7.89
C ASN A 616 -11.63 -21.87 -8.64
N LEU A 617 -12.42 -20.86 -9.01
CA LEU A 617 -13.71 -21.04 -9.71
C LEU A 617 -13.56 -21.05 -11.24
N PHE A 618 -12.34 -21.03 -11.81
CA PHE A 618 -12.14 -20.86 -13.25
C PHE A 618 -12.88 -21.90 -14.10
N ALA A 619 -12.76 -23.18 -13.74
CA ALA A 619 -13.43 -24.26 -14.51
C ALA A 619 -14.95 -24.17 -14.44
N LEU A 620 -15.49 -23.80 -13.27
CA LEU A 620 -16.92 -23.66 -13.04
C LEU A 620 -17.48 -22.46 -13.81
N VAL A 621 -16.84 -21.31 -13.71
CA VAL A 621 -17.22 -20.10 -14.45
C VAL A 621 -17.16 -20.33 -15.96
N SER A 622 -16.08 -20.97 -16.45
CA SER A 622 -15.95 -21.30 -17.88
C SER A 622 -17.09 -22.24 -18.38
N SER A 623 -17.45 -23.24 -17.56
CA SER A 623 -18.57 -24.14 -17.90
C SER A 623 -19.92 -23.42 -17.95
N LEU A 624 -20.17 -22.55 -16.97
CA LEU A 624 -21.39 -21.75 -16.90
C LEU A 624 -21.48 -20.73 -18.04
N LYS A 625 -20.38 -20.01 -18.38
CA LYS A 625 -20.34 -19.12 -19.54
C LYS A 625 -20.75 -19.84 -20.82
N LYS A 626 -20.12 -20.98 -21.10
CA LYS A 626 -20.39 -21.76 -22.26
C LYS A 626 -21.90 -22.23 -22.32
N LYS A 627 -22.41 -22.72 -21.20
CA LYS A 627 -23.82 -23.17 -21.12
C LYS A 627 -24.82 -22.03 -21.27
N ALA A 628 -24.49 -20.85 -20.70
CA ALA A 628 -25.33 -19.66 -20.86
C ALA A 628 -25.39 -19.21 -22.32
N GLU A 629 -24.27 -19.17 -23.03
CA GLU A 629 -24.18 -18.85 -24.45
C GLU A 629 -24.95 -19.84 -25.32
N GLU A 630 -24.95 -21.15 -24.99
CA GLU A 630 -25.67 -22.22 -25.68
C GLU A 630 -27.18 -22.25 -25.33
N GLY A 631 -27.62 -21.40 -24.38
CA GLY A 631 -29.02 -21.39 -23.89
C GLY A 631 -29.41 -22.65 -23.12
N CYS A 632 -28.43 -23.35 -22.56
CA CYS A 632 -28.64 -24.56 -21.76
C CYS A 632 -29.33 -24.20 -20.43
N ARG A 633 -30.23 -25.05 -19.94
CA ARG A 633 -30.90 -24.88 -18.65
C ARG A 633 -30.61 -26.00 -17.65
N ASP A 634 -29.81 -26.99 -18.03
CA ASP A 634 -29.38 -28.05 -17.12
C ASP A 634 -28.01 -27.67 -16.51
N PHE A 635 -28.07 -27.18 -15.30
CA PHE A 635 -26.89 -26.79 -14.48
C PHE A 635 -26.60 -27.79 -13.37
N SER A 636 -27.14 -29.01 -13.44
CA SER A 636 -27.01 -30.02 -12.37
C SER A 636 -25.55 -30.30 -11.97
N PRO A 637 -24.57 -30.41 -12.88
CA PRO A 637 -23.16 -30.61 -12.52
C PRO A 637 -22.56 -29.40 -11.82
N GLU A 638 -22.82 -28.18 -12.30
CA GLU A 638 -22.32 -26.93 -11.74
C GLU A 638 -22.94 -26.67 -10.38
N LEU A 639 -24.22 -26.96 -10.20
CA LEU A 639 -24.88 -26.86 -8.91
C LEU A 639 -24.27 -27.84 -7.88
N ALA A 640 -23.92 -29.06 -8.28
CA ALA A 640 -23.23 -29.99 -7.40
C ALA A 640 -21.85 -29.48 -6.99
N ALA A 641 -21.08 -28.96 -7.95
CA ALA A 641 -19.77 -28.37 -7.67
C ALA A 641 -19.87 -27.15 -6.75
N LEU A 642 -20.83 -26.25 -6.97
CA LEU A 642 -21.04 -25.07 -6.09
C LEU A 642 -21.40 -25.47 -4.66
N ARG A 643 -22.17 -26.53 -4.47
CA ARG A 643 -22.48 -27.02 -3.12
C ARG A 643 -21.27 -27.61 -2.41
N GLU A 644 -20.30 -28.18 -3.14
CA GLU A 644 -19.02 -28.63 -2.57
C GLU A 644 -18.16 -27.41 -2.17
N VAL A 645 -18.10 -26.39 -3.00
CA VAL A 645 -17.42 -25.12 -2.68
C VAL A 645 -18.06 -24.44 -1.45
N GLU A 646 -19.39 -24.36 -1.40
CA GLU A 646 -20.12 -23.82 -0.24
C GLU A 646 -19.77 -24.58 1.05
N ALA A 647 -19.73 -25.91 0.99
CA ALA A 647 -19.37 -26.73 2.14
C ALA A 647 -17.91 -26.50 2.59
N SER A 648 -16.97 -26.35 1.64
CA SER A 648 -15.58 -25.99 1.91
C SER A 648 -15.48 -24.62 2.58
N GLN A 649 -16.10 -23.60 2.00
CA GLN A 649 -16.11 -22.22 2.54
C GLN A 649 -16.80 -22.16 3.92
N ASN A 650 -17.84 -22.96 4.14
CA ASN A 650 -18.47 -23.06 5.47
C ASN A 650 -17.50 -23.62 6.53
N ALA A 651 -16.71 -24.63 6.17
CA ALA A 651 -15.68 -25.17 7.07
C ALA A 651 -14.61 -24.09 7.38
N CYS A 652 -14.14 -23.35 6.35
CA CYS A 652 -13.22 -22.24 6.54
C CYS A 652 -13.80 -21.16 7.47
N TYR A 653 -15.06 -20.79 7.33
CA TYR A 653 -15.72 -19.82 8.21
C TYR A 653 -15.74 -20.26 9.68
N VAL A 654 -16.04 -21.53 9.94
CA VAL A 654 -16.03 -22.10 11.30
C VAL A 654 -14.63 -22.08 11.88
N ASP A 655 -13.61 -22.41 11.08
CA ASP A 655 -12.22 -22.40 11.47
C ASP A 655 -11.72 -20.97 11.76
N ASP A 656 -12.08 -19.98 10.94
CA ASP A 656 -11.74 -18.58 11.15
C ASP A 656 -12.33 -18.02 12.46
N ILE A 657 -13.61 -18.30 12.73
CA ILE A 657 -14.24 -17.91 14.01
C ILE A 657 -13.51 -18.56 15.20
N SER A 658 -13.16 -19.84 15.07
CA SER A 658 -12.41 -20.56 16.11
C SER A 658 -10.99 -20.01 16.29
N TYR A 659 -10.32 -19.66 15.18
CA TYR A 659 -9.01 -19.01 15.19
C TYR A 659 -9.06 -17.65 15.91
N MET A 660 -10.07 -16.84 15.64
CA MET A 660 -10.25 -15.53 16.28
C MET A 660 -10.51 -15.67 17.79
N ILE A 661 -11.24 -16.69 18.23
CA ILE A 661 -11.42 -16.99 19.66
C ILE A 661 -10.06 -17.26 20.32
N HIS A 662 -9.23 -18.15 19.74
CA HIS A 662 -7.90 -18.46 20.26
C HIS A 662 -6.96 -17.22 20.21
N GLY A 663 -7.04 -16.41 19.14
CA GLY A 663 -6.31 -15.16 19.03
C GLY A 663 -6.69 -14.18 20.17
N THR A 664 -7.97 -14.03 20.43
CA THR A 664 -8.49 -13.20 21.51
C THR A 664 -7.95 -13.66 22.88
N GLU A 665 -7.97 -14.97 23.15
CA GLU A 665 -7.41 -15.53 24.39
C GLU A 665 -5.91 -15.27 24.53
N LYS A 666 -5.12 -15.36 23.45
CA LYS A 666 -3.68 -15.06 23.46
C LYS A 666 -3.41 -13.58 23.80
N VAL A 667 -4.13 -12.66 23.17
CA VAL A 667 -4.00 -11.21 23.48
C VAL A 667 -4.42 -10.93 24.91
N MET A 668 -5.55 -11.49 25.38
CA MET A 668 -6.00 -11.36 26.77
C MET A 668 -4.97 -11.82 27.78
N GLN A 669 -4.25 -12.93 27.53
CA GLN A 669 -3.19 -13.41 28.43
C GLN A 669 -2.06 -12.38 28.61
N ILE A 670 -1.71 -11.62 27.56
CA ILE A 670 -0.72 -10.55 27.65
C ILE A 670 -1.31 -9.35 28.42
N LEU A 671 -2.56 -8.98 28.15
CA LEU A 671 -3.23 -7.89 28.82
C LEU A 671 -3.41 -8.16 30.35
N MET A 672 -3.67 -9.40 30.74
CA MET A 672 -3.75 -9.79 32.16
C MET A 672 -2.44 -9.57 32.90
N LYS A 673 -1.28 -9.83 32.27
CA LYS A 673 0.04 -9.54 32.88
C LYS A 673 0.21 -8.04 33.17
N ILE A 674 -0.31 -7.16 32.28
CA ILE A 674 -0.27 -5.70 32.49
C ILE A 674 -1.16 -5.30 33.69
N GLU A 675 -2.30 -5.97 33.86
CA GLU A 675 -3.24 -5.67 34.95
C GLU A 675 -2.70 -6.16 36.32
N GLU A 676 -2.03 -7.32 36.35
CA GLU A 676 -1.45 -7.93 37.57
C GLU A 676 -0.18 -7.21 38.06
N ASP A 677 0.56 -6.56 37.18
CA ASP A 677 1.75 -5.79 37.53
C ASP A 677 1.32 -4.49 38.22
N LYS A 678 1.30 -4.49 39.59
CA LYS A 678 0.79 -3.41 40.45
C LYS A 678 1.84 -2.38 40.79
#